data_5b8750e38b7e61c2b4b6c5cd60d81e87
#
_entry.id   5b8750e38b7e61c2b4b6c5cd60d81e87
#
_cell.length_a   1.000
_cell.length_b   1.000
_cell.length_c   1.000
_cell.angle_alpha   90.00
_cell.angle_beta   90.00
_cell.angle_gamma   90.00
#
_symmetry.space_group_name_H-M   'P 1'
#
loop_
_entity.id
_entity.type
_entity.pdbx_description
1 polymer ?
#
loop_
_entity_poly.entity_id
_entity_poly.type
_entity_poly.pdbx_seq_one_letter_code
_entity_poly.pdbx_strand_id
1 'polypeptide(L)'
;MSTTTFGWLILLFPLLGCVVVALGFRVERGISAGVIGSAAIALSFAASVGALISILGRADSSRELTSSLWNYASTVGVDAKLSILVDPLSIFMALIVSGVSTLIHIYSIAYMKSDRGYVRFFSYLNFFVFSMLLLVMAGNFLLLIVGWAFVGAASYLLISFWYRRTTATRAGLKAFVINVVGDVGLVLGTFFIFRHTGTLDFLKTFHAVPHVFGHNATDLVAGCLLLLVGAAAKSAQVPLHTWLPDAMEGPTPVSALIHAATMVTAGVYLIARMHPLFEVATTAADVGAIMGCATLLIAATIAIVQTDLKRVIAYSTMSQIGYMVMGVSVGAYSAGLFHLMTHAFFKALLFMAAGSLISAMGGEQSLDRMRGFRRAMPFTFICFVVGGLALSGLPPFSGWLSKDDIIAYLDHRGGGFEILGILGYVGALMTGIYTFRMIFRAFFGEPCEEARDLAQGHLYHPESGFNPGTGELEDADVGFPGPEHHIAERDLAMKVPMAVLGVLAVVGGVLQIPGVDAGINRFLEPSFAGSRLAQLDPSTSSAWIGLIIGGLIGLAGIGIAYRIWIVAPGTSARLQTRFGALQTFFYNKWYFDELIDFAVVRPSQWLGGFTESVLERGVIAGGVTGGTLGVVRAFSATVRRLQTGFLRYYAAAMLIGVFGMALYFLISA
;
A
#
# COMPACT_ATOMS: atom_id res chain seq x y z
N MET A 1 -18.70 12.25 -24.57
CA MET A 1 -17.88 11.02 -24.42
C MET A 1 -18.67 10.03 -23.57
N SER A 2 -18.55 8.73 -23.81
CA SER A 2 -19.22 7.71 -23.00
C SER A 2 -18.54 7.55 -21.63
N THR A 3 -19.27 7.05 -20.64
CA THR A 3 -18.72 6.76 -19.29
C THR A 3 -17.53 5.78 -19.37
N THR A 4 -17.61 4.79 -20.24
CA THR A 4 -16.53 3.82 -20.47
C THR A 4 -15.32 4.43 -21.16
N THR A 5 -15.49 5.44 -22.04
CA THR A 5 -14.37 6.19 -22.62
C THR A 5 -13.59 6.93 -21.53
N PHE A 6 -14.29 7.59 -20.59
CA PHE A 6 -13.62 8.19 -19.44
C PHE A 6 -12.86 7.14 -18.61
N GLY A 7 -13.42 5.94 -18.42
CA GLY A 7 -12.74 4.84 -17.73
C GLY A 7 -11.39 4.48 -18.36
N TRP A 8 -11.30 4.41 -19.69
CA TRP A 8 -10.02 4.17 -20.37
C TRP A 8 -9.06 5.36 -20.29
N LEU A 9 -9.58 6.60 -20.33
CA LEU A 9 -8.74 7.80 -20.18
C LEU A 9 -8.13 7.91 -18.77
N ILE A 10 -8.86 7.47 -17.73
CA ILE A 10 -8.35 7.39 -16.35
C ILE A 10 -7.06 6.56 -16.31
N LEU A 11 -6.99 5.47 -17.05
CA LEU A 11 -5.82 4.60 -17.12
C LEU A 11 -4.75 5.13 -18.08
N LEU A 12 -5.15 5.69 -19.20
CA LEU A 12 -4.25 6.10 -20.29
C LEU A 12 -3.32 7.23 -19.84
N PHE A 13 -3.84 8.25 -19.18
CA PHE A 13 -3.05 9.43 -18.82
C PHE A 13 -1.87 9.12 -17.89
N PRO A 14 -2.03 8.40 -16.75
CA PRO A 14 -0.89 8.04 -15.91
C PRO A 14 0.13 7.15 -16.62
N LEU A 15 -0.33 6.22 -17.47
CA LEU A 15 0.54 5.38 -18.29
C LEU A 15 1.36 6.21 -19.26
N LEU A 16 0.71 7.14 -19.97
CA LEU A 16 1.41 8.07 -20.87
C LEU A 16 2.41 8.94 -20.11
N GLY A 17 2.01 9.47 -18.95
CA GLY A 17 2.91 10.23 -18.09
C GLY A 17 4.15 9.42 -17.71
N CYS A 18 3.98 8.18 -17.28
CA CYS A 18 5.09 7.28 -16.98
C CYS A 18 6.02 7.08 -18.18
N VAL A 19 5.46 6.73 -19.35
CA VAL A 19 6.23 6.44 -20.56
C VAL A 19 6.95 7.68 -21.09
N VAL A 20 6.26 8.82 -21.17
CA VAL A 20 6.84 10.08 -21.67
C VAL A 20 8.00 10.54 -20.78
N VAL A 21 7.80 10.53 -19.44
CA VAL A 21 8.86 10.90 -18.50
C VAL A 21 10.01 9.89 -18.55
N ALA A 22 9.73 8.58 -18.63
CA ALA A 22 10.78 7.55 -18.72
C ALA A 22 11.62 7.66 -19.99
N LEU A 23 10.99 7.88 -21.14
CA LEU A 23 11.69 7.99 -22.44
C LEU A 23 12.38 9.36 -22.61
N GLY A 24 11.80 10.40 -21.98
CA GLY A 24 12.31 11.77 -22.02
C GLY A 24 13.56 12.04 -21.19
N PHE A 25 14.05 11.07 -20.39
CA PHE A 25 15.09 11.28 -19.37
C PHE A 25 16.39 11.94 -19.87
N ARG A 26 16.70 11.86 -21.17
CA ARG A 26 17.87 12.50 -21.77
C ARG A 26 17.62 13.94 -22.23
N VAL A 27 16.36 14.32 -22.42
CA VAL A 27 15.95 15.61 -22.99
C VAL A 27 15.37 16.53 -21.92
N GLU A 28 14.73 15.94 -20.90
CA GLU A 28 14.09 16.68 -19.83
C GLU A 28 15.10 17.41 -18.95
N ARG A 29 14.80 18.69 -18.68
CA ARG A 29 15.66 19.57 -17.89
C ARG A 29 14.84 20.28 -16.79
N GLY A 30 15.49 20.49 -15.65
CA GLY A 30 14.87 21.21 -14.53
C GLY A 30 13.65 20.47 -13.98
N ILE A 31 12.52 21.17 -13.90
CA ILE A 31 11.26 20.65 -13.32
C ILE A 31 10.30 20.03 -14.36
N SER A 32 10.72 19.85 -15.62
CA SER A 32 9.82 19.40 -16.70
C SER A 32 9.18 18.04 -16.43
N ALA A 33 9.95 17.06 -15.94
CA ALA A 33 9.43 15.74 -15.58
C ALA A 33 8.32 15.84 -14.50
N GLY A 34 8.51 16.70 -13.52
CA GLY A 34 7.52 16.96 -12.48
C GLY A 34 6.23 17.57 -13.03
N VAL A 35 6.36 18.54 -13.93
CA VAL A 35 5.20 19.19 -14.56
C VAL A 35 4.44 18.21 -15.46
N ILE A 36 5.14 17.47 -16.32
CA ILE A 36 4.54 16.47 -17.22
C ILE A 36 3.85 15.38 -16.41
N GLY A 37 4.54 14.80 -15.42
CA GLY A 37 3.98 13.76 -14.56
C GLY A 37 2.75 14.24 -13.79
N SER A 38 2.81 15.44 -13.20
CA SER A 38 1.68 16.04 -12.47
C SER A 38 0.49 16.34 -13.40
N ALA A 39 0.75 16.85 -14.62
CA ALA A 39 -0.30 17.12 -15.60
C ALA A 39 -1.00 15.84 -16.05
N ALA A 40 -0.25 14.75 -16.25
CA ALA A 40 -0.82 13.45 -16.61
C ALA A 40 -1.80 12.94 -15.52
N ILE A 41 -1.44 13.04 -14.25
CA ILE A 41 -2.33 12.62 -13.16
C ILE A 41 -3.51 13.58 -13.02
N ALA A 42 -3.32 14.88 -13.18
CA ALA A 42 -4.42 15.87 -13.18
C ALA A 42 -5.43 15.61 -14.32
N LEU A 43 -4.97 15.20 -15.49
CA LEU A 43 -5.85 14.78 -16.60
C LEU A 43 -6.61 13.49 -16.26
N SER A 44 -5.97 12.54 -15.58
CA SER A 44 -6.66 11.35 -15.06
C SER A 44 -7.74 11.71 -14.04
N PHE A 45 -7.46 12.67 -13.15
CA PHE A 45 -8.45 13.19 -12.22
C PHE A 45 -9.61 13.88 -12.95
N ALA A 46 -9.32 14.72 -13.95
CA ALA A 46 -10.36 15.34 -14.77
C ALA A 46 -11.22 14.30 -15.50
N ALA A 47 -10.62 13.21 -15.99
CA ALA A 47 -11.34 12.08 -16.59
C ALA A 47 -12.22 11.35 -15.54
N SER A 48 -11.74 11.20 -14.29
CA SER A 48 -12.51 10.62 -13.18
C SER A 48 -13.73 11.48 -12.83
N VAL A 49 -13.58 12.81 -12.82
CA VAL A 49 -14.71 13.75 -12.66
C VAL A 49 -15.67 13.66 -13.84
N GLY A 50 -15.17 13.54 -15.07
CA GLY A 50 -15.98 13.33 -16.26
C GLY A 50 -16.78 12.03 -16.19
N ALA A 51 -16.19 10.94 -15.69
CA ALA A 51 -16.87 9.67 -15.44
C ALA A 51 -17.95 9.82 -14.36
N LEU A 52 -17.68 10.56 -13.28
CA LEU A 52 -18.66 10.86 -12.22
C LEU A 52 -19.88 11.60 -12.79
N ILE A 53 -19.68 12.69 -13.52
CA ILE A 53 -20.76 13.46 -14.13
C ILE A 53 -21.59 12.58 -15.09
N SER A 54 -20.90 11.75 -15.89
CA SER A 54 -21.55 10.88 -16.86
C SER A 54 -22.38 9.77 -16.20
N ILE A 55 -21.95 9.20 -15.07
CA ILE A 55 -22.66 8.12 -14.38
C ILE A 55 -23.82 8.64 -13.54
N LEU A 56 -23.71 9.86 -12.97
CA LEU A 56 -24.80 10.50 -12.25
C LEU A 56 -26.01 10.81 -13.14
N GLY A 57 -25.79 10.99 -14.44
CA GLY A 57 -26.88 11.15 -15.43
C GLY A 57 -27.60 9.86 -15.80
N ARG A 58 -27.22 8.70 -15.21
CA ARG A 58 -27.83 7.38 -15.49
C ARG A 58 -28.76 6.94 -14.36
N ALA A 59 -29.77 6.14 -14.70
CA ALA A 59 -30.57 5.45 -13.68
C ALA A 59 -29.70 4.46 -12.90
N ASP A 60 -29.97 4.28 -11.62
CA ASP A 60 -29.16 3.46 -10.69
C ASP A 60 -28.93 2.04 -11.20
N SER A 61 -29.96 1.41 -11.75
CA SER A 61 -29.91 0.06 -12.36
C SER A 61 -29.02 -0.05 -13.62
N SER A 62 -28.52 1.06 -14.15
CA SER A 62 -27.68 1.12 -15.36
C SER A 62 -26.29 1.71 -15.09
N ARG A 63 -25.88 1.75 -13.83
CA ARG A 63 -24.57 2.30 -13.40
C ARG A 63 -23.45 1.27 -13.37
N GLU A 64 -23.68 0.03 -13.77
CA GLU A 64 -22.64 -0.99 -13.93
C GLU A 64 -22.31 -1.16 -15.40
N LEU A 65 -21.14 -0.68 -15.83
CA LEU A 65 -20.71 -0.65 -17.22
C LEU A 65 -19.40 -1.40 -17.40
N THR A 66 -19.39 -2.42 -18.26
CA THR A 66 -18.18 -3.13 -18.65
C THR A 66 -17.73 -2.69 -20.03
N SER A 67 -16.42 -2.58 -20.23
CA SER A 67 -15.80 -2.32 -21.52
C SER A 67 -14.53 -3.14 -21.65
N SER A 68 -14.34 -3.80 -22.81
CA SER A 68 -13.16 -4.63 -23.09
C SER A 68 -12.48 -4.18 -24.37
N LEU A 69 -11.12 -4.21 -24.38
CA LEU A 69 -10.32 -3.90 -25.56
C LEU A 69 -10.06 -5.16 -26.40
N TRP A 70 -9.60 -6.24 -25.79
CA TRP A 70 -9.37 -7.52 -26.46
C TRP A 70 -9.49 -8.70 -25.50
N ASN A 71 -9.62 -9.90 -26.07
CA ASN A 71 -9.60 -11.17 -25.33
C ASN A 71 -8.22 -11.83 -25.50
N TYR A 72 -7.53 -12.06 -24.39
CA TYR A 72 -6.15 -12.52 -24.37
C TYR A 72 -6.01 -14.06 -24.51
N ALA A 73 -6.96 -14.83 -24.00
CA ALA A 73 -6.81 -16.28 -23.85
C ALA A 73 -7.95 -17.13 -24.46
N SER A 74 -8.65 -16.60 -25.46
CA SER A 74 -9.77 -17.29 -26.13
C SER A 74 -9.37 -18.64 -26.77
N THR A 75 -8.12 -18.74 -27.23
CA THR A 75 -7.57 -19.96 -27.87
C THR A 75 -7.33 -21.11 -26.88
N VAL A 76 -7.23 -20.81 -25.59
CA VAL A 76 -6.98 -21.80 -24.52
C VAL A 76 -8.29 -22.17 -23.78
N GLY A 77 -9.43 -21.63 -24.23
CA GLY A 77 -10.73 -21.87 -23.62
C GLY A 77 -10.99 -21.04 -22.36
N VAL A 78 -10.12 -20.07 -22.02
CA VAL A 78 -10.30 -19.15 -20.91
C VAL A 78 -10.73 -17.79 -21.45
N ASP A 79 -11.89 -17.29 -20.98
CA ASP A 79 -12.39 -15.95 -21.35
C ASP A 79 -11.70 -14.87 -20.50
N ALA A 80 -10.42 -14.59 -20.82
CA ALA A 80 -9.59 -13.59 -20.17
C ALA A 80 -9.52 -12.32 -21.01
N LYS A 81 -10.32 -11.31 -20.62
CA LYS A 81 -10.42 -10.03 -21.34
C LYS A 81 -9.62 -8.94 -20.63
N LEU A 82 -8.98 -8.06 -21.40
CA LEU A 82 -8.59 -6.76 -20.89
C LEU A 82 -9.85 -5.91 -20.76
N SER A 83 -10.53 -5.99 -19.62
CA SER A 83 -11.83 -5.35 -19.39
C SER A 83 -11.82 -4.50 -18.14
N ILE A 84 -12.45 -3.35 -18.20
CA ILE A 84 -12.70 -2.46 -17.07
C ILE A 84 -14.17 -2.54 -16.66
N LEU A 85 -14.42 -2.37 -15.36
CA LEU A 85 -15.74 -2.17 -14.77
C LEU A 85 -15.83 -0.72 -14.28
N VAL A 86 -16.74 0.03 -14.87
CA VAL A 86 -17.00 1.42 -14.51
C VAL A 86 -18.33 1.48 -13.79
N ASP A 87 -18.28 1.55 -12.49
CA ASP A 87 -19.41 1.61 -11.57
C ASP A 87 -19.17 2.66 -10.47
N PRO A 88 -20.13 2.95 -9.58
CA PRO A 88 -19.95 3.94 -8.54
C PRO A 88 -18.73 3.66 -7.65
N LEU A 89 -18.45 2.40 -7.30
CA LEU A 89 -17.30 2.03 -6.46
C LEU A 89 -15.96 2.30 -7.16
N SER A 90 -15.81 1.91 -8.43
CA SER A 90 -14.58 2.15 -9.20
C SER A 90 -14.34 3.65 -9.43
N ILE A 91 -15.39 4.42 -9.73
CA ILE A 91 -15.29 5.89 -9.90
C ILE A 91 -14.95 6.56 -8.58
N PHE A 92 -15.57 6.15 -7.47
CA PHE A 92 -15.25 6.65 -6.13
C PHE A 92 -13.77 6.48 -5.81
N MET A 93 -13.23 5.28 -6.01
CA MET A 93 -11.82 5.00 -5.82
C MET A 93 -10.93 5.77 -6.80
N ALA A 94 -11.32 5.87 -8.08
CA ALA A 94 -10.55 6.61 -9.08
C ALA A 94 -10.43 8.10 -8.74
N LEU A 95 -11.50 8.72 -8.23
CA LEU A 95 -11.49 10.11 -7.77
C LEU A 95 -10.52 10.33 -6.62
N ILE A 96 -10.54 9.45 -5.62
CA ILE A 96 -9.66 9.56 -4.45
C ILE A 96 -8.21 9.35 -4.88
N VAL A 97 -7.93 8.26 -5.62
CA VAL A 97 -6.58 7.90 -6.06
C VAL A 97 -5.99 9.00 -6.94
N SER A 98 -6.68 9.42 -8.00
CA SER A 98 -6.16 10.42 -8.93
C SER A 98 -6.12 11.84 -8.32
N GLY A 99 -7.13 12.22 -7.54
CA GLY A 99 -7.22 13.56 -6.92
C GLY A 99 -6.12 13.79 -5.88
N VAL A 100 -5.99 12.89 -4.91
CA VAL A 100 -4.95 13.00 -3.88
C VAL A 100 -3.56 12.84 -4.49
N SER A 101 -3.40 11.92 -5.45
CA SER A 101 -2.12 11.76 -6.15
C SER A 101 -1.72 13.01 -6.93
N THR A 102 -2.66 13.74 -7.53
CA THR A 102 -2.37 15.03 -8.20
C THR A 102 -1.73 16.01 -7.22
N LEU A 103 -2.30 16.15 -6.03
CA LEU A 103 -1.78 17.06 -5.00
C LEU A 103 -0.38 16.62 -4.52
N ILE A 104 -0.17 15.31 -4.33
CA ILE A 104 1.13 14.75 -3.96
C ILE A 104 2.17 14.98 -5.07
N HIS A 105 1.80 14.82 -6.35
CA HIS A 105 2.70 15.11 -7.48
C HIS A 105 3.12 16.58 -7.51
N ILE A 106 2.18 17.51 -7.33
CA ILE A 106 2.49 18.96 -7.27
C ILE A 106 3.43 19.24 -6.10
N TYR A 107 3.17 18.71 -4.91
CA TYR A 107 4.07 18.82 -3.76
C TYR A 107 5.48 18.30 -4.07
N SER A 108 5.56 17.18 -4.77
CA SER A 108 6.82 16.52 -5.12
C SER A 108 7.70 17.33 -6.07
N ILE A 109 7.11 18.27 -6.86
CA ILE A 109 7.88 19.14 -7.76
C ILE A 109 8.94 19.91 -6.99
N ALA A 110 8.56 20.51 -5.86
CA ALA A 110 9.49 21.25 -5.02
C ALA A 110 10.28 20.33 -4.08
N TYR A 111 9.62 19.33 -3.48
CA TYR A 111 10.25 18.44 -2.52
C TYR A 111 11.44 17.66 -3.08
N MET A 112 11.36 17.19 -4.33
CA MET A 112 12.40 16.39 -5.00
C MET A 112 13.30 17.22 -5.93
N LYS A 113 13.19 18.54 -5.95
CA LYS A 113 13.82 19.42 -6.96
C LYS A 113 15.33 19.27 -7.06
N SER A 114 16.01 19.03 -5.95
CA SER A 114 17.47 18.89 -5.87
C SER A 114 17.95 17.44 -6.04
N ASP A 115 17.06 16.45 -6.07
CA ASP A 115 17.43 15.04 -6.18
C ASP A 115 17.84 14.69 -7.62
N ARG A 116 19.00 14.04 -7.79
CA ARG A 116 19.50 13.59 -9.10
C ARG A 116 18.60 12.55 -9.77
N GLY A 117 17.80 11.82 -9.00
CA GLY A 117 16.82 10.85 -9.49
C GLY A 117 15.46 11.46 -9.85
N TYR A 118 15.35 12.79 -9.98
CA TYR A 118 14.09 13.51 -10.18
C TYR A 118 13.20 12.94 -11.29
N VAL A 119 13.75 12.71 -12.48
CA VAL A 119 13.03 12.15 -13.64
C VAL A 119 12.54 10.73 -13.32
N ARG A 120 13.43 9.88 -12.79
CA ARG A 120 13.09 8.51 -12.38
C ARG A 120 11.98 8.50 -11.31
N PHE A 121 12.02 9.44 -10.38
CA PHE A 121 11.01 9.57 -9.33
C PHE A 121 9.61 9.79 -9.91
N PHE A 122 9.45 10.75 -10.83
CA PHE A 122 8.14 11.05 -11.44
C PHE A 122 7.66 9.94 -12.37
N SER A 123 8.57 9.24 -13.06
CA SER A 123 8.20 8.04 -13.82
C SER A 123 7.63 6.95 -12.91
N TYR A 124 8.29 6.65 -11.79
CA TYR A 124 7.82 5.64 -10.83
C TYR A 124 6.52 6.05 -10.13
N LEU A 125 6.35 7.34 -9.80
CA LEU A 125 5.10 7.85 -9.23
C LEU A 125 3.92 7.65 -10.20
N ASN A 126 4.09 8.02 -11.47
CA ASN A 126 3.06 7.83 -12.49
C ASN A 126 2.74 6.34 -12.70
N PHE A 127 3.75 5.47 -12.74
CA PHE A 127 3.57 4.02 -12.81
C PHE A 127 2.78 3.48 -11.62
N PHE A 128 3.05 3.97 -10.43
CA PHE A 128 2.33 3.57 -9.22
C PHE A 128 0.85 3.97 -9.28
N VAL A 129 0.54 5.21 -9.68
CA VAL A 129 -0.84 5.68 -9.84
C VAL A 129 -1.57 4.91 -10.94
N PHE A 130 -0.92 4.68 -12.09
CA PHE A 130 -1.46 3.81 -13.14
C PHE A 130 -1.81 2.42 -12.61
N SER A 131 -0.90 1.80 -11.87
CA SER A 131 -1.07 0.46 -11.31
C SER A 131 -2.26 0.38 -10.36
N MET A 132 -2.42 1.39 -9.50
CA MET A 132 -3.55 1.45 -8.56
C MET A 132 -4.88 1.69 -9.29
N LEU A 133 -4.90 2.57 -10.29
CA LEU A 133 -6.11 2.81 -11.09
C LEU A 133 -6.48 1.57 -11.90
N LEU A 134 -5.49 0.84 -12.45
CA LEU A 134 -5.72 -0.44 -13.12
C LEU A 134 -6.39 -1.46 -12.19
N LEU A 135 -5.93 -1.53 -10.94
CA LEU A 135 -6.49 -2.40 -9.92
C LEU A 135 -7.96 -2.06 -9.63
N VAL A 136 -8.27 -0.78 -9.36
CA VAL A 136 -9.63 -0.38 -8.96
C VAL A 136 -10.62 -0.34 -10.12
N MET A 137 -10.15 -0.21 -11.36
CA MET A 137 -10.97 -0.24 -12.56
C MET A 137 -11.10 -1.64 -13.17
N ALA A 138 -10.43 -2.66 -12.62
CA ALA A 138 -10.47 -4.02 -13.16
C ALA A 138 -11.91 -4.58 -13.22
N GLY A 139 -12.27 -5.17 -14.35
CA GLY A 139 -13.56 -5.83 -14.56
C GLY A 139 -13.53 -7.35 -14.34
N ASN A 140 -12.35 -7.90 -14.05
CA ASN A 140 -12.17 -9.32 -13.81
C ASN A 140 -10.97 -9.59 -12.88
N PHE A 141 -10.90 -10.82 -12.35
CA PHE A 141 -9.81 -11.24 -11.44
C PHE A 141 -8.43 -11.16 -12.08
N LEU A 142 -8.29 -11.46 -13.38
CA LEU A 142 -7.00 -11.44 -14.05
C LEU A 142 -6.42 -10.02 -14.06
N LEU A 143 -7.20 -9.03 -14.48
CA LEU A 143 -6.75 -7.64 -14.51
C LEU A 143 -6.52 -7.09 -13.11
N LEU A 144 -7.32 -7.52 -12.13
CA LEU A 144 -7.11 -7.23 -10.71
C LEU A 144 -5.74 -7.74 -10.26
N ILE A 145 -5.39 -8.99 -10.55
CA ILE A 145 -4.10 -9.60 -10.19
C ILE A 145 -2.94 -8.84 -10.85
N VAL A 146 -3.07 -8.47 -12.12
CA VAL A 146 -2.03 -7.67 -12.83
C VAL A 146 -1.84 -6.31 -12.15
N GLY A 147 -2.93 -5.57 -11.91
CA GLY A 147 -2.87 -4.29 -11.19
C GLY A 147 -2.27 -4.44 -9.79
N TRP A 148 -2.67 -5.52 -9.09
CA TRP A 148 -2.19 -5.84 -7.75
C TRP A 148 -0.67 -6.09 -7.69
N ALA A 149 -0.15 -6.88 -8.63
CA ALA A 149 1.29 -7.14 -8.76
C ALA A 149 2.06 -5.87 -9.16
N PHE A 150 1.49 -5.06 -10.07
CA PHE A 150 2.12 -3.80 -10.48
C PHE A 150 2.21 -2.79 -9.34
N VAL A 151 1.18 -2.68 -8.48
CA VAL A 151 1.24 -1.86 -7.26
C VAL A 151 2.36 -2.35 -6.34
N GLY A 152 2.54 -3.68 -6.20
CA GLY A 152 3.64 -4.27 -5.44
C GLY A 152 5.01 -3.91 -6.01
N ALA A 153 5.20 -4.05 -7.32
CA ALA A 153 6.44 -3.70 -8.02
C ALA A 153 6.75 -2.20 -7.93
N ALA A 154 5.74 -1.35 -8.16
CA ALA A 154 5.90 0.10 -8.08
C ALA A 154 6.26 0.57 -6.66
N SER A 155 5.67 -0.04 -5.63
CA SER A 155 6.01 0.27 -4.23
C SER A 155 7.45 -0.12 -3.90
N TYR A 156 7.92 -1.28 -4.36
CA TYR A 156 9.31 -1.69 -4.24
C TYR A 156 10.27 -0.65 -4.84
N LEU A 157 10.00 -0.22 -6.08
CA LEU A 157 10.83 0.79 -6.77
C LEU A 157 10.86 2.13 -6.02
N LEU A 158 9.75 2.53 -5.42
CA LEU A 158 9.61 3.79 -4.71
C LEU A 158 10.19 3.75 -3.29
N ILE A 159 10.04 2.64 -2.55
CA ILE A 159 10.64 2.46 -1.22
C ILE A 159 12.16 2.36 -1.36
N SER A 160 12.65 1.61 -2.34
CA SER A 160 14.07 1.48 -2.67
C SER A 160 14.57 2.62 -3.55
N PHE A 161 13.90 3.76 -3.60
CA PHE A 161 14.24 4.86 -4.52
C PHE A 161 15.72 5.26 -4.40
N TRP A 162 16.21 5.40 -3.17
CA TRP A 162 17.62 5.60 -2.85
C TRP A 162 18.34 4.26 -2.78
N TYR A 163 18.43 3.57 -3.92
CA TYR A 163 18.86 2.17 -4.04
C TYR A 163 20.31 1.90 -3.58
N ARG A 164 21.13 2.93 -3.38
CA ARG A 164 22.48 2.79 -2.81
C ARG A 164 22.47 2.74 -1.28
N ARG A 165 21.36 3.12 -0.64
CA ARG A 165 21.18 2.99 0.81
C ARG A 165 20.75 1.57 1.14
N THR A 166 21.54 0.90 1.98
CA THR A 166 21.26 -0.48 2.39
C THR A 166 19.95 -0.61 3.17
N THR A 167 19.61 0.40 3.98
CA THR A 167 18.34 0.44 4.73
C THR A 167 17.16 0.52 3.79
N ALA A 168 17.22 1.37 2.77
CA ALA A 168 16.14 1.55 1.79
C ALA A 168 15.94 0.31 0.91
N THR A 169 17.05 -0.32 0.45
CA THR A 169 16.95 -1.54 -0.35
C THR A 169 16.44 -2.74 0.43
N ARG A 170 16.87 -2.89 1.71
CA ARG A 170 16.33 -3.93 2.61
C ARG A 170 14.85 -3.71 2.89
N ALA A 171 14.44 -2.47 3.17
CA ALA A 171 13.04 -2.13 3.41
C ALA A 171 12.16 -2.42 2.18
N GLY A 172 12.63 -2.03 0.99
CA GLY A 172 11.91 -2.32 -0.25
C GLY A 172 11.82 -3.82 -0.53
N LEU A 173 12.90 -4.58 -0.34
CA LEU A 173 12.90 -6.03 -0.51
C LEU A 173 11.93 -6.71 0.47
N LYS A 174 11.94 -6.30 1.75
CA LYS A 174 10.99 -6.80 2.75
C LYS A 174 9.54 -6.52 2.34
N ALA A 175 9.26 -5.28 1.91
CA ALA A 175 7.93 -4.91 1.42
C ALA A 175 7.52 -5.76 0.22
N PHE A 176 8.40 -5.95 -0.76
CA PHE A 176 8.13 -6.74 -1.95
C PHE A 176 7.82 -8.20 -1.60
N VAL A 177 8.67 -8.87 -0.81
CA VAL A 177 8.50 -10.29 -0.44
C VAL A 177 7.18 -10.52 0.32
N ILE A 178 6.86 -9.68 1.31
CA ILE A 178 5.60 -9.80 2.06
C ILE A 178 4.40 -9.59 1.13
N ASN A 179 4.48 -8.64 0.20
CA ASN A 179 3.41 -8.43 -0.77
C ASN A 179 3.25 -9.59 -1.74
N VAL A 180 4.35 -10.22 -2.18
CA VAL A 180 4.29 -11.44 -3.03
C VAL A 180 3.59 -12.58 -2.32
N VAL A 181 3.79 -12.77 -1.02
CA VAL A 181 3.01 -13.74 -0.24
C VAL A 181 1.50 -13.44 -0.35
N GLY A 182 1.13 -12.18 -0.25
CA GLY A 182 -0.25 -11.74 -0.49
C GLY A 182 -0.74 -11.99 -1.92
N ASP A 183 0.10 -11.73 -2.92
CA ASP A 183 -0.21 -11.96 -4.33
C ASP A 183 -0.49 -13.45 -4.59
N VAL A 184 0.28 -14.36 -3.98
CA VAL A 184 0.03 -15.81 -4.05
C VAL A 184 -1.33 -16.16 -3.43
N GLY A 185 -1.67 -15.57 -2.27
CA GLY A 185 -2.99 -15.72 -1.65
C GLY A 185 -4.11 -15.29 -2.59
N LEU A 186 -3.98 -14.10 -3.22
CA LEU A 186 -4.97 -13.58 -4.17
C LEU A 186 -5.17 -14.52 -5.37
N VAL A 187 -4.09 -15.02 -5.96
CA VAL A 187 -4.12 -15.95 -7.10
C VAL A 187 -4.78 -17.27 -6.73
N LEU A 188 -4.39 -17.86 -5.61
CA LEU A 188 -4.98 -19.12 -5.13
C LEU A 188 -6.45 -18.94 -4.76
N GLY A 189 -6.82 -17.83 -4.09
CA GLY A 189 -8.21 -17.51 -3.78
C GLY A 189 -9.07 -17.38 -5.05
N THR A 190 -8.54 -16.70 -6.07
CA THR A 190 -9.18 -16.61 -7.39
C THR A 190 -9.35 -18.00 -8.02
N PHE A 191 -8.36 -18.90 -7.89
CA PHE A 191 -8.46 -20.26 -8.42
C PHE A 191 -9.58 -21.07 -7.77
N PHE A 192 -9.73 -21.00 -6.44
CA PHE A 192 -10.84 -21.67 -5.72
C PHE A 192 -12.20 -21.18 -6.21
N ILE A 193 -12.35 -19.88 -6.44
CA ILE A 193 -13.61 -19.29 -6.95
C ILE A 193 -13.83 -19.71 -8.40
N PHE A 194 -12.82 -19.58 -9.26
CA PHE A 194 -12.89 -19.92 -10.69
C PHE A 194 -13.24 -21.38 -10.93
N ARG A 195 -12.68 -22.32 -10.13
CA ARG A 195 -12.94 -23.75 -10.26
C ARG A 195 -14.44 -24.09 -10.22
N HIS A 196 -15.22 -23.36 -9.47
CA HIS A 196 -16.65 -23.61 -9.30
C HIS A 196 -17.52 -22.72 -10.19
N THR A 197 -17.11 -21.46 -10.43
CA THR A 197 -17.90 -20.50 -11.22
C THR A 197 -17.60 -20.58 -12.72
N GLY A 198 -16.43 -21.13 -13.10
CA GLY A 198 -15.99 -21.24 -14.51
C GLY A 198 -15.71 -19.90 -15.19
N THR A 199 -15.68 -18.78 -14.46
CA THR A 199 -15.49 -17.45 -15.01
C THR A 199 -14.58 -16.60 -14.15
N LEU A 200 -13.79 -15.71 -14.80
CA LEU A 200 -12.97 -14.69 -14.14
C LEU A 200 -13.65 -13.31 -14.10
N ASP A 201 -14.74 -13.12 -14.84
CA ASP A 201 -15.51 -11.86 -14.91
C ASP A 201 -16.23 -11.62 -13.57
N PHE A 202 -16.12 -10.41 -13.01
CA PHE A 202 -16.70 -10.11 -11.70
C PHE A 202 -18.21 -10.25 -11.67
N LEU A 203 -18.92 -9.61 -12.59
CA LEU A 203 -20.38 -9.61 -12.57
C LEU A 203 -20.92 -11.03 -12.77
N LYS A 204 -20.34 -11.80 -13.70
CA LYS A 204 -20.72 -13.20 -13.91
C LYS A 204 -20.44 -14.06 -12.67
N THR A 205 -19.30 -13.85 -12.01
CA THR A 205 -18.95 -14.53 -10.76
C THR A 205 -19.96 -14.21 -9.67
N PHE A 206 -20.28 -12.93 -9.46
CA PHE A 206 -21.22 -12.48 -8.42
C PHE A 206 -22.62 -13.07 -8.62
N HIS A 207 -23.08 -13.15 -9.87
CA HIS A 207 -24.35 -13.83 -10.20
C HIS A 207 -24.29 -15.35 -9.96
N ALA A 208 -23.15 -15.99 -10.21
CA ALA A 208 -23.02 -17.45 -10.07
C ALA A 208 -22.92 -17.89 -8.59
N VAL A 209 -22.27 -17.08 -7.73
CA VAL A 209 -21.96 -17.43 -6.34
C VAL A 209 -23.15 -17.98 -5.54
N PRO A 210 -24.33 -17.32 -5.49
CA PRO A 210 -25.48 -17.83 -4.72
C PRO A 210 -26.05 -19.16 -5.23
N HIS A 211 -25.76 -19.52 -6.49
CA HIS A 211 -26.27 -20.73 -7.13
C HIS A 211 -25.29 -21.91 -7.05
N VAL A 212 -24.00 -21.61 -6.98
CA VAL A 212 -22.92 -22.61 -7.01
C VAL A 212 -22.44 -22.96 -5.61
N PHE A 213 -22.48 -22.03 -4.67
CA PHE A 213 -22.00 -22.22 -3.31
C PHE A 213 -23.14 -22.15 -2.29
N GLY A 214 -23.15 -23.12 -1.36
CA GLY A 214 -23.96 -23.01 -0.15
C GLY A 214 -23.32 -22.03 0.86
N HIS A 215 -24.12 -21.62 1.85
CA HIS A 215 -23.66 -20.75 2.94
C HIS A 215 -22.44 -21.40 3.66
N ASN A 216 -21.34 -20.65 3.78
CA ASN A 216 -20.08 -21.12 4.34
C ASN A 216 -19.53 -22.40 3.70
N ALA A 217 -19.74 -22.61 2.39
CA ALA A 217 -19.11 -23.72 1.68
C ALA A 217 -17.59 -23.67 1.85
N THR A 218 -16.96 -24.81 2.17
CA THR A 218 -15.54 -24.90 2.52
C THR A 218 -14.62 -24.27 1.47
N ASP A 219 -14.88 -24.56 0.17
CA ASP A 219 -14.05 -24.03 -0.92
C ASP A 219 -14.21 -22.51 -1.07
N LEU A 220 -15.42 -21.96 -0.85
CA LEU A 220 -15.64 -20.52 -0.90
C LEU A 220 -14.98 -19.84 0.31
N VAL A 221 -15.12 -20.41 1.51
CA VAL A 221 -14.46 -19.89 2.71
C VAL A 221 -12.94 -19.90 2.53
N ALA A 222 -12.37 -20.99 2.03
CA ALA A 222 -10.94 -21.09 1.74
C ALA A 222 -10.52 -20.05 0.69
N GLY A 223 -11.29 -19.87 -0.38
CA GLY A 223 -11.06 -18.85 -1.40
C GLY A 223 -11.07 -17.43 -0.82
N CYS A 224 -12.09 -17.10 -0.01
CA CYS A 224 -12.20 -15.79 0.63
C CYS A 224 -11.10 -15.55 1.69
N LEU A 225 -10.70 -16.54 2.46
CA LEU A 225 -9.56 -16.45 3.38
C LEU A 225 -8.25 -16.16 2.63
N LEU A 226 -8.04 -16.79 1.47
CA LEU A 226 -6.89 -16.52 0.61
C LEU A 226 -6.94 -15.12 -0.02
N LEU A 227 -8.13 -14.62 -0.40
CA LEU A 227 -8.30 -13.21 -0.77
C LEU A 227 -7.96 -12.27 0.40
N LEU A 228 -8.32 -12.63 1.64
CA LEU A 228 -7.94 -11.87 2.84
C LEU A 228 -6.43 -11.86 3.07
N VAL A 229 -5.69 -12.93 2.75
CA VAL A 229 -4.22 -12.91 2.78
C VAL A 229 -3.68 -11.83 1.82
N GLY A 230 -4.23 -11.76 0.61
CA GLY A 230 -3.93 -10.68 -0.34
C GLY A 230 -4.22 -9.29 0.23
N ALA A 231 -5.43 -9.11 0.78
CA ALA A 231 -5.84 -7.86 1.42
C ALA A 231 -4.93 -7.50 2.60
N ALA A 232 -4.59 -8.47 3.47
CA ALA A 232 -3.73 -8.26 4.63
C ALA A 232 -2.33 -7.78 4.25
N ALA A 233 -1.74 -8.33 3.20
CA ALA A 233 -0.41 -7.95 2.74
C ALA A 233 -0.39 -6.49 2.26
N LYS A 234 -1.27 -6.10 1.32
CA LYS A 234 -1.32 -4.72 0.79
C LYS A 234 -1.76 -3.71 1.84
N SER A 235 -2.74 -4.05 2.66
CA SER A 235 -3.29 -3.17 3.69
C SER A 235 -2.56 -3.24 5.03
N ALA A 236 -1.40 -3.90 5.06
CA ALA A 236 -0.55 -4.05 6.24
C ALA A 236 -1.34 -4.48 7.49
N GLN A 237 -2.16 -5.53 7.34
CA GLN A 237 -2.87 -6.14 8.45
C GLN A 237 -2.04 -7.25 9.09
N VAL A 238 -2.21 -7.46 10.39
CA VAL A 238 -1.54 -8.54 11.12
C VAL A 238 -1.92 -9.90 10.50
N PRO A 239 -0.94 -10.81 10.28
CA PRO A 239 0.49 -10.72 10.63
C PRO A 239 1.41 -10.13 9.54
N LEU A 240 0.89 -9.73 8.37
CA LEU A 240 1.66 -9.29 7.20
C LEU A 240 1.95 -7.76 7.20
N HIS A 241 1.98 -7.13 8.37
CA HIS A 241 2.05 -5.67 8.54
C HIS A 241 3.47 -5.10 8.64
N THR A 242 4.48 -5.93 8.89
CA THR A 242 5.81 -5.46 9.36
C THR A 242 6.60 -4.67 8.31
N TRP A 243 6.20 -4.72 7.04
CA TRP A 243 6.84 -3.97 5.96
C TRP A 243 6.49 -2.47 5.95
N LEU A 244 5.28 -2.11 6.43
CA LEU A 244 4.76 -0.75 6.26
C LEU A 244 5.54 0.31 7.06
N PRO A 245 5.93 0.09 8.33
CA PRO A 245 6.78 1.03 9.07
C PRO A 245 8.18 1.16 8.48
N ASP A 246 8.71 0.10 7.86
CA ASP A 246 10.04 0.12 7.24
C ASP A 246 10.00 0.81 5.87
N ALA A 247 8.83 0.87 5.21
CA ALA A 247 8.62 1.65 3.99
C ALA A 247 8.89 3.16 4.17
N MET A 248 9.04 3.64 5.41
CA MET A 248 9.43 5.02 5.74
C MET A 248 10.85 5.39 5.28
N GLU A 249 11.66 4.44 4.85
CA GLU A 249 12.97 4.67 4.23
C GLU A 249 12.89 5.37 2.85
N GLY A 250 11.75 5.30 2.18
CA GLY A 250 11.50 6.02 0.93
C GLY A 250 11.25 7.52 1.13
N PRO A 251 11.33 8.32 0.04
CA PRO A 251 11.00 9.76 0.07
C PRO A 251 9.62 10.03 0.66
N THR A 252 9.45 11.13 1.39
CA THR A 252 8.19 11.43 2.11
C THR A 252 6.96 11.52 1.20
N PRO A 253 7.02 12.06 -0.04
CA PRO A 253 5.87 12.01 -0.96
C PRO A 253 5.43 10.57 -1.31
N VAL A 254 6.38 9.62 -1.36
CA VAL A 254 6.07 8.19 -1.54
C VAL A 254 5.28 7.67 -0.34
N SER A 255 5.73 8.02 0.88
CA SER A 255 5.00 7.66 2.10
C SER A 255 3.58 8.24 2.07
N ALA A 256 3.42 9.51 1.68
CA ALA A 256 2.10 10.12 1.53
C ALA A 256 1.22 9.33 0.53
N LEU A 257 1.78 8.94 -0.62
CA LEU A 257 1.05 8.23 -1.67
C LEU A 257 0.63 6.82 -1.24
N ILE A 258 1.57 6.03 -0.71
CA ILE A 258 1.31 4.65 -0.25
C ILE A 258 0.25 4.62 0.85
N HIS A 259 0.34 5.53 1.83
CA HIS A 259 -0.46 5.49 3.06
C HIS A 259 -1.79 6.22 2.98
N ALA A 260 -1.97 7.17 2.05
CA ALA A 260 -3.18 7.98 2.02
C ALA A 260 -4.28 7.36 1.13
N ALA A 261 -4.01 7.21 -0.17
CA ALA A 261 -5.08 6.98 -1.14
C ALA A 261 -4.88 5.71 -2.00
N THR A 262 -3.76 4.99 -1.84
CA THR A 262 -3.38 3.97 -2.82
C THR A 262 -3.16 2.60 -2.21
N MET A 263 -1.93 2.13 -2.06
CA MET A 263 -1.61 0.74 -1.78
C MET A 263 -2.33 0.16 -0.56
N VAL A 264 -2.31 0.87 0.57
CA VAL A 264 -2.91 0.34 1.81
C VAL A 264 -4.44 0.30 1.77
N THR A 265 -5.07 1.00 0.83
CA THR A 265 -6.52 0.99 0.64
C THR A 265 -7.00 -0.15 -0.27
N ALA A 266 -6.06 -0.83 -0.96
CA ALA A 266 -6.38 -1.89 -1.91
C ALA A 266 -7.11 -3.08 -1.26
N GLY A 267 -6.73 -3.48 -0.03
CA GLY A 267 -7.42 -4.57 0.66
C GLY A 267 -8.82 -4.19 1.13
N VAL A 268 -9.03 -2.94 1.56
CA VAL A 268 -10.37 -2.43 1.89
C VAL A 268 -11.25 -2.46 0.64
N TYR A 269 -10.74 -1.96 -0.48
CA TYR A 269 -11.42 -2.02 -1.77
C TYR A 269 -11.72 -3.47 -2.19
N LEU A 270 -10.75 -4.39 -2.04
CA LEU A 270 -10.93 -5.80 -2.42
C LEU A 270 -12.10 -6.43 -1.65
N ILE A 271 -12.16 -6.25 -0.32
CA ILE A 271 -13.23 -6.81 0.50
C ILE A 271 -14.57 -6.20 0.10
N ALA A 272 -14.65 -4.88 -0.07
CA ALA A 272 -15.85 -4.20 -0.51
C ALA A 272 -16.29 -4.63 -1.93
N ARG A 273 -15.35 -4.76 -2.88
CA ARG A 273 -15.64 -5.22 -4.25
C ARG A 273 -16.12 -6.66 -4.28
N MET A 274 -15.58 -7.52 -3.43
CA MET A 274 -15.91 -8.94 -3.35
C MET A 274 -17.01 -9.24 -2.31
N HIS A 275 -17.78 -8.22 -1.89
CA HIS A 275 -18.85 -8.39 -0.91
C HIS A 275 -19.80 -9.56 -1.20
N PRO A 276 -20.21 -9.87 -2.48
CA PRO A 276 -21.11 -10.98 -2.71
C PRO A 276 -20.52 -12.35 -2.33
N LEU A 277 -19.20 -12.48 -2.36
CA LEU A 277 -18.51 -13.70 -1.90
C LEU A 277 -18.44 -13.73 -0.37
N PHE A 278 -18.04 -12.63 0.27
CA PHE A 278 -17.89 -12.54 1.72
C PHE A 278 -19.22 -12.66 2.46
N GLU A 279 -20.32 -12.21 1.88
CA GLU A 279 -21.66 -12.36 2.47
C GLU A 279 -22.14 -13.81 2.49
N VAL A 280 -21.69 -14.66 1.56
CA VAL A 280 -21.95 -16.10 1.56
C VAL A 280 -20.91 -16.84 2.43
N ALA A 281 -19.65 -16.37 2.47
CA ALA A 281 -18.55 -16.90 3.28
C ALA A 281 -18.39 -16.08 4.59
N THR A 282 -19.42 -16.08 5.44
CA THR A 282 -19.46 -15.24 6.66
C THR A 282 -18.30 -15.54 7.62
N THR A 283 -17.83 -16.79 7.69
CA THR A 283 -16.65 -17.17 8.49
C THR A 283 -15.40 -16.39 8.05
N ALA A 284 -15.19 -16.21 6.73
CA ALA A 284 -14.06 -15.42 6.24
C ALA A 284 -14.24 -13.92 6.54
N ALA A 285 -15.47 -13.41 6.45
CA ALA A 285 -15.78 -12.04 6.82
C ALA A 285 -15.49 -11.77 8.31
N ASP A 286 -15.88 -12.68 9.20
CA ASP A 286 -15.62 -12.58 10.65
C ASP A 286 -14.10 -12.57 10.95
N VAL A 287 -13.33 -13.42 10.26
CA VAL A 287 -11.85 -13.41 10.34
C VAL A 287 -11.29 -12.06 9.90
N GLY A 288 -11.82 -11.47 8.82
CA GLY A 288 -11.45 -10.13 8.37
C GLY A 288 -11.74 -9.03 9.41
N ALA A 289 -12.89 -9.11 10.07
CA ALA A 289 -13.27 -8.17 11.12
C ALA A 289 -12.35 -8.26 12.36
N ILE A 290 -12.06 -9.47 12.82
CA ILE A 290 -11.15 -9.71 13.94
C ILE A 290 -9.71 -9.26 13.59
N MET A 291 -9.24 -9.57 12.38
CA MET A 291 -7.92 -9.15 11.89
C MET A 291 -7.80 -7.62 11.86
N GLY A 292 -8.83 -6.91 11.37
CA GLY A 292 -8.88 -5.46 11.37
C GLY A 292 -8.81 -4.88 12.77
N CYS A 293 -9.60 -5.41 13.72
CA CYS A 293 -9.60 -4.98 15.12
C CYS A 293 -8.25 -5.24 15.81
N ALA A 294 -7.66 -6.42 15.61
CA ALA A 294 -6.34 -6.74 16.15
C ALA A 294 -5.26 -5.78 15.64
N THR A 295 -5.26 -5.51 14.33
CA THR A 295 -4.32 -4.56 13.71
C THR A 295 -4.50 -3.16 14.25
N LEU A 296 -5.74 -2.69 14.39
CA LEU A 296 -6.09 -1.42 14.99
C LEU A 296 -5.40 -1.22 16.34
N LEU A 297 -5.56 -2.17 17.27
CA LEU A 297 -5.05 -2.07 18.63
C LEU A 297 -3.52 -2.23 18.70
N ILE A 298 -2.97 -3.22 18.02
CA ILE A 298 -1.52 -3.46 17.96
C ILE A 298 -0.81 -2.21 17.42
N ALA A 299 -1.27 -1.67 16.29
CA ALA A 299 -0.68 -0.48 15.71
C ALA A 299 -0.79 0.76 16.62
N ALA A 300 -1.92 0.94 17.29
CA ALA A 300 -2.12 2.05 18.22
C ALA A 300 -1.19 1.96 19.45
N THR A 301 -0.98 0.77 20.02
CA THR A 301 -0.04 0.57 21.14
C THR A 301 1.39 0.92 20.74
N ILE A 302 1.80 0.51 19.53
CA ILE A 302 3.13 0.81 19.01
C ILE A 302 3.28 2.31 18.75
N ALA A 303 2.28 2.97 18.14
CA ALA A 303 2.31 4.41 17.84
C ALA A 303 2.51 5.28 19.09
N ILE A 304 2.00 4.86 20.25
CA ILE A 304 2.16 5.60 21.53
C ILE A 304 3.62 5.69 21.94
N VAL A 305 4.46 4.70 21.67
CA VAL A 305 5.83 4.61 22.17
C VAL A 305 6.90 4.97 21.12
N GLN A 306 6.56 4.94 19.82
CA GLN A 306 7.51 5.24 18.75
C GLN A 306 8.04 6.67 18.82
N THR A 307 9.33 6.83 18.48
CA THR A 307 10.03 8.13 18.51
C THR A 307 10.28 8.72 17.11
N ASP A 308 10.19 7.92 16.07
CA ASP A 308 10.30 8.38 14.68
C ASP A 308 8.97 8.98 14.19
N LEU A 309 9.01 10.22 13.68
CA LEU A 309 7.84 10.98 13.23
C LEU A 309 7.07 10.26 12.12
N LYS A 310 7.77 9.78 11.08
CA LYS A 310 7.14 9.07 9.95
C LYS A 310 6.57 7.73 10.40
N ARG A 311 7.26 7.00 11.27
CA ARG A 311 6.78 5.72 11.80
C ARG A 311 5.54 5.89 12.67
N VAL A 312 5.44 6.95 13.50
CA VAL A 312 4.19 7.24 14.25
C VAL A 312 3.01 7.42 13.29
N ILE A 313 3.20 8.19 12.20
CA ILE A 313 2.15 8.40 11.19
C ILE A 313 1.84 7.09 10.44
N ALA A 314 2.84 6.25 10.16
CA ALA A 314 2.64 4.93 9.52
C ALA A 314 1.83 3.97 10.39
N TYR A 315 2.17 3.83 11.69
CA TYR A 315 1.38 3.02 12.62
C TYR A 315 -0.04 3.57 12.80
N SER A 316 -0.20 4.90 12.79
CA SER A 316 -1.55 5.47 12.80
C SER A 316 -2.33 5.16 11.51
N THR A 317 -1.66 4.98 10.35
CA THR A 317 -2.31 4.48 9.14
C THR A 317 -2.77 3.04 9.31
N MET A 318 -1.91 2.15 9.81
CA MET A 318 -2.29 0.75 10.10
C MET A 318 -3.50 0.67 11.01
N SER A 319 -3.54 1.49 12.07
CA SER A 319 -4.67 1.57 12.99
C SER A 319 -5.96 1.99 12.27
N GLN A 320 -5.91 3.01 11.40
CA GLN A 320 -7.11 3.48 10.68
C GLN A 320 -7.55 2.49 9.58
N ILE A 321 -6.62 1.88 8.87
CA ILE A 321 -6.95 0.81 7.91
C ILE A 321 -7.56 -0.40 8.65
N GLY A 322 -7.12 -0.68 9.88
CA GLY A 322 -7.76 -1.69 10.74
C GLY A 322 -9.25 -1.41 10.97
N TYR A 323 -9.64 -0.14 11.23
CA TYR A 323 -11.06 0.25 11.28
C TYR A 323 -11.79 -0.03 9.96
N MET A 324 -11.18 0.34 8.84
CA MET A 324 -11.81 0.17 7.53
C MET A 324 -11.99 -1.31 7.18
N VAL A 325 -10.95 -2.14 7.40
CA VAL A 325 -11.02 -3.59 7.17
C VAL A 325 -12.09 -4.21 8.07
N MET A 326 -12.11 -3.85 9.36
CA MET A 326 -13.15 -4.28 10.30
C MET A 326 -14.55 -3.89 9.79
N GLY A 327 -14.73 -2.63 9.39
CA GLY A 327 -16.01 -2.11 8.88
C GLY A 327 -16.50 -2.82 7.63
N VAL A 328 -15.68 -2.89 6.57
CA VAL A 328 -16.09 -3.55 5.32
C VAL A 328 -16.28 -5.06 5.48
N SER A 329 -15.56 -5.70 6.40
CA SER A 329 -15.73 -7.13 6.68
C SER A 329 -17.06 -7.44 7.38
N VAL A 330 -17.59 -6.52 8.18
CA VAL A 330 -18.91 -6.70 8.82
C VAL A 330 -20.08 -6.21 7.97
N GLY A 331 -19.83 -5.62 6.81
CA GLY A 331 -20.85 -5.13 5.87
C GLY A 331 -21.08 -3.63 5.89
N ALA A 332 -20.37 -2.86 6.72
CA ALA A 332 -20.39 -1.39 6.72
C ALA A 332 -19.58 -0.83 5.54
N TYR A 333 -19.94 -1.22 4.31
CA TYR A 333 -19.15 -0.93 3.12
C TYR A 333 -19.01 0.57 2.88
N SER A 334 -20.14 1.28 2.84
CA SER A 334 -20.14 2.73 2.61
C SER A 334 -19.42 3.50 3.72
N ALA A 335 -19.61 3.12 4.99
CA ALA A 335 -18.92 3.75 6.12
C ALA A 335 -17.41 3.51 6.05
N GLY A 336 -16.96 2.29 5.73
CA GLY A 336 -15.55 1.96 5.55
C GLY A 336 -14.91 2.73 4.39
N LEU A 337 -15.60 2.86 3.26
CA LEU A 337 -15.15 3.61 2.09
C LEU A 337 -15.19 5.13 2.34
N PHE A 338 -16.19 5.63 3.05
CA PHE A 338 -16.24 7.03 3.46
C PHE A 338 -15.06 7.38 4.37
N HIS A 339 -14.73 6.51 5.34
CA HIS A 339 -13.55 6.71 6.16
C HIS A 339 -12.25 6.62 5.35
N LEU A 340 -12.19 5.77 4.32
CA LEU A 340 -11.06 5.72 3.38
C LEU A 340 -10.86 7.06 2.66
N MET A 341 -11.93 7.70 2.20
CA MET A 341 -11.86 9.00 1.54
C MET A 341 -11.34 10.10 2.47
N THR A 342 -11.93 10.23 3.64
CA THR A 342 -11.51 11.26 4.61
C THR A 342 -10.10 11.01 5.12
N HIS A 343 -9.74 9.74 5.34
CA HIS A 343 -8.39 9.30 5.69
C HIS A 343 -7.37 9.72 4.63
N ALA A 344 -7.69 9.58 3.35
CA ALA A 344 -6.79 10.00 2.28
C ALA A 344 -6.43 11.47 2.39
N PHE A 345 -7.37 12.34 2.76
CA PHE A 345 -7.14 13.78 2.90
C PHE A 345 -6.21 14.10 4.07
N PHE A 346 -6.57 13.67 5.28
CA PHE A 346 -5.77 14.04 6.45
C PHE A 346 -4.44 13.28 6.55
N LYS A 347 -4.33 12.09 5.95
CA LYS A 347 -3.04 11.36 5.93
C LYS A 347 -2.04 11.95 4.95
N ALA A 348 -2.48 12.27 3.74
CA ALA A 348 -1.62 12.98 2.79
C ALA A 348 -1.14 14.31 3.40
N LEU A 349 -2.05 15.05 4.06
CA LEU A 349 -1.70 16.28 4.76
C LEU A 349 -0.63 16.06 5.83
N LEU A 350 -0.82 15.07 6.72
CA LEU A 350 0.12 14.80 7.81
C LEU A 350 1.50 14.35 7.30
N PHE A 351 1.55 13.48 6.28
CA PHE A 351 2.83 13.07 5.69
C PHE A 351 3.54 14.21 4.97
N MET A 352 2.83 15.03 4.20
CA MET A 352 3.45 16.17 3.53
C MET A 352 3.92 17.23 4.53
N ALA A 353 3.16 17.48 5.60
CA ALA A 353 3.58 18.35 6.68
C ALA A 353 4.81 17.77 7.44
N ALA A 354 4.85 16.45 7.65
CA ALA A 354 6.04 15.79 8.19
C ALA A 354 7.25 15.93 7.26
N GLY A 355 7.04 15.82 5.93
CA GLY A 355 8.10 16.07 4.95
C GLY A 355 8.68 17.48 5.04
N SER A 356 7.82 18.50 5.19
CA SER A 356 8.27 19.88 5.39
C SER A 356 9.11 20.05 6.68
N LEU A 357 8.68 19.43 7.78
CA LEU A 357 9.40 19.49 9.06
C LEU A 357 10.73 18.73 9.00
N ILE A 358 10.76 17.53 8.42
CA ILE A 358 11.96 16.71 8.25
C ILE A 358 12.97 17.42 7.33
N SER A 359 12.51 18.05 6.25
CA SER A 359 13.38 18.86 5.38
C SER A 359 14.02 20.02 6.14
N ALA A 360 13.26 20.69 7.01
CA ALA A 360 13.78 21.78 7.84
C ALA A 360 14.82 21.29 8.88
N MET A 361 14.74 20.01 9.27
CA MET A 361 15.64 19.35 10.20
C MET A 361 16.83 18.65 9.52
N GLY A 362 17.07 18.87 8.23
CA GLY A 362 18.15 18.23 7.51
C GLY A 362 18.03 16.70 7.41
N GLY A 363 16.81 16.17 7.38
CA GLY A 363 16.55 14.72 7.29
C GLY A 363 16.32 14.02 8.63
N GLU A 364 16.51 14.69 9.78
CA GLU A 364 16.22 14.13 11.10
C GLU A 364 14.73 13.82 11.27
N GLN A 365 14.42 12.61 11.74
CA GLN A 365 13.05 12.12 11.92
C GLN A 365 12.67 11.88 13.38
N SER A 366 13.67 11.96 14.31
CA SER A 366 13.45 11.67 15.72
C SER A 366 12.69 12.78 16.43
N LEU A 367 11.55 12.45 17.01
CA LEU A 367 10.79 13.34 17.89
C LEU A 367 11.55 13.74 19.16
N ASP A 368 12.63 13.03 19.52
CA ASP A 368 13.47 13.40 20.66
C ASP A 368 14.30 14.65 20.39
N ARG A 369 14.60 14.92 19.11
CA ARG A 369 15.36 16.10 18.66
C ARG A 369 14.46 17.23 18.21
N MET A 370 13.22 16.97 17.79
CA MET A 370 12.27 18.00 17.33
C MET A 370 11.59 18.69 18.50
N ARG A 371 11.76 20.01 18.64
CA ARG A 371 11.09 20.82 19.66
C ARG A 371 10.91 22.27 19.22
N GLY A 372 9.75 22.86 19.55
CA GLY A 372 9.54 24.30 19.48
C GLY A 372 9.31 24.87 18.08
N PHE A 373 8.96 24.05 17.08
CA PHE A 373 8.75 24.49 15.69
C PHE A 373 7.50 25.33 15.46
N ARG A 374 6.65 25.53 16.49
CA ARG A 374 5.38 26.28 16.35
C ARG A 374 5.55 27.68 15.75
N ARG A 375 6.61 28.40 16.13
CA ARG A 375 6.88 29.76 15.64
C ARG A 375 7.71 29.78 14.36
N ALA A 376 8.60 28.80 14.20
CA ALA A 376 9.47 28.67 13.04
C ALA A 376 8.72 28.20 11.78
N MET A 377 7.71 27.33 11.96
CA MET A 377 6.92 26.75 10.87
C MET A 377 5.41 26.81 11.18
N PRO A 378 4.80 28.02 11.19
CA PRO A 378 3.41 28.20 11.62
C PRO A 378 2.40 27.52 10.68
N PHE A 379 2.65 27.52 9.37
CA PHE A 379 1.77 26.87 8.39
C PHE A 379 1.81 25.35 8.55
N THR A 380 3.00 24.76 8.67
CA THR A 380 3.17 23.33 8.93
C THR A 380 2.53 22.90 10.25
N PHE A 381 2.66 23.75 11.30
CA PHE A 381 1.99 23.53 12.59
C PHE A 381 0.46 23.46 12.42
N ILE A 382 -0.14 24.40 11.69
CA ILE A 382 -1.59 24.40 11.42
C ILE A 382 -1.99 23.12 10.66
N CYS A 383 -1.21 22.71 9.66
CA CYS A 383 -1.46 21.48 8.92
C CYS A 383 -1.44 20.23 9.84
N PHE A 384 -0.48 20.15 10.77
CA PHE A 384 -0.43 19.08 11.77
C PHE A 384 -1.62 19.10 12.72
N VAL A 385 -2.06 20.29 13.17
CA VAL A 385 -3.22 20.43 14.05
C VAL A 385 -4.51 20.02 13.33
N VAL A 386 -4.73 20.53 12.11
CA VAL A 386 -5.91 20.18 11.29
C VAL A 386 -5.96 18.68 10.99
N GLY A 387 -4.85 18.12 10.48
CA GLY A 387 -4.74 16.69 10.20
C GLY A 387 -4.86 15.83 11.46
N GLY A 388 -4.30 16.29 12.59
CA GLY A 388 -4.36 15.60 13.87
C GLY A 388 -5.75 15.60 14.50
N LEU A 389 -6.50 16.70 14.41
CA LEU A 389 -7.89 16.80 14.87
C LEU A 389 -8.80 15.91 14.01
N ALA A 390 -8.60 15.92 12.68
CA ALA A 390 -9.32 15.03 11.77
C ALA A 390 -9.03 13.55 12.08
N LEU A 391 -7.76 13.17 12.23
CA LEU A 391 -7.35 11.81 12.58
C LEU A 391 -7.92 11.36 13.93
N SER A 392 -7.96 12.24 14.93
CA SER A 392 -8.49 11.95 16.27
C SER A 392 -10.01 11.83 16.30
N GLY A 393 -10.71 12.25 15.24
CA GLY A 393 -12.16 12.19 15.13
C GLY A 393 -12.84 13.22 16.02
N LEU A 394 -12.46 14.50 15.87
CA LEU A 394 -13.11 15.61 16.60
C LEU A 394 -14.01 16.44 15.69
N PRO A 395 -15.18 16.89 16.17
CA PRO A 395 -15.99 17.83 15.42
C PRO A 395 -15.26 19.17 15.23
N PRO A 396 -15.42 19.86 14.09
CA PRO A 396 -16.23 19.51 12.91
C PRO A 396 -15.46 18.74 11.82
N PHE A 397 -14.30 18.16 12.11
CA PHE A 397 -13.39 17.56 11.14
C PHE A 397 -13.95 16.27 10.53
N SER A 398 -13.56 15.98 9.29
CA SER A 398 -14.09 14.90 8.48
C SER A 398 -13.93 13.49 9.10
N GLY A 399 -12.83 13.26 9.84
CA GLY A 399 -12.59 11.99 10.51
C GLY A 399 -13.57 11.67 11.63
N TRP A 400 -14.22 12.66 12.21
CA TRP A 400 -15.29 12.46 13.20
C TRP A 400 -16.48 11.75 12.58
N LEU A 401 -17.03 12.30 11.51
CA LEU A 401 -18.21 11.76 10.84
C LEU A 401 -17.96 10.38 10.24
N SER A 402 -16.74 10.10 9.76
CA SER A 402 -16.44 8.87 9.02
C SER A 402 -16.03 7.68 9.90
N LYS A 403 -15.18 7.88 10.92
CA LYS A 403 -14.69 6.80 11.78
C LYS A 403 -15.79 6.27 12.71
N ASP A 404 -16.53 7.18 13.30
CA ASP A 404 -17.53 6.82 14.29
C ASP A 404 -18.79 6.20 13.63
N ASP A 405 -19.00 6.42 12.34
CA ASP A 405 -20.00 5.72 11.52
C ASP A 405 -19.74 4.20 11.48
N ILE A 406 -18.45 3.79 11.31
CA ILE A 406 -18.06 2.37 11.38
C ILE A 406 -18.39 1.78 12.77
N ILE A 407 -18.08 2.50 13.85
CA ILE A 407 -18.30 2.01 15.22
C ILE A 407 -19.80 1.89 15.51
N ALA A 408 -20.58 2.90 15.09
CA ALA A 408 -22.04 2.87 15.24
C ALA A 408 -22.69 1.70 14.50
N TYR A 409 -22.17 1.34 13.33
CA TYR A 409 -22.63 0.17 12.58
C TYR A 409 -22.35 -1.15 13.33
N LEU A 410 -21.17 -1.30 13.92
CA LEU A 410 -20.80 -2.48 14.72
C LEU A 410 -21.72 -2.65 15.93
N ASP A 411 -22.03 -1.56 16.64
CA ASP A 411 -22.95 -1.57 17.77
C ASP A 411 -24.38 -1.97 17.35
N HIS A 412 -24.81 -1.52 16.17
CA HIS A 412 -26.15 -1.81 15.65
C HIS A 412 -26.30 -3.26 15.14
N ARG A 413 -25.24 -3.84 14.57
CA ARG A 413 -25.29 -5.19 14.02
C ARG A 413 -25.55 -6.27 15.06
N GLY A 414 -25.17 -6.08 16.33
CA GLY A 414 -25.35 -7.07 17.41
C GLY A 414 -24.50 -8.33 17.23
N GLY A 415 -24.86 -9.43 17.90
CA GLY A 415 -24.26 -10.74 17.66
C GLY A 415 -22.80 -10.90 18.10
N GLY A 416 -22.31 -10.06 19.03
CA GLY A 416 -20.92 -10.06 19.51
C GLY A 416 -20.02 -9.03 18.82
N PHE A 417 -20.46 -8.38 17.73
CA PHE A 417 -19.71 -7.32 17.06
C PHE A 417 -19.64 -6.04 17.91
N GLU A 418 -20.50 -5.86 18.90
CA GLU A 418 -20.44 -4.81 19.91
C GLU A 418 -19.09 -4.79 20.64
N ILE A 419 -18.48 -5.97 20.87
CA ILE A 419 -17.14 -6.07 21.46
C ILE A 419 -16.10 -5.38 20.56
N LEU A 420 -16.21 -5.56 19.24
CA LEU A 420 -15.34 -4.87 18.28
C LEU A 420 -15.58 -3.37 18.29
N GLY A 421 -16.84 -2.92 18.46
CA GLY A 421 -17.21 -1.52 18.64
C GLY A 421 -16.54 -0.92 19.88
N ILE A 422 -16.63 -1.59 21.04
CA ILE A 422 -15.95 -1.16 22.27
C ILE A 422 -14.44 -1.07 22.09
N LEU A 423 -13.82 -2.06 21.46
CA LEU A 423 -12.39 -2.05 21.13
C LEU A 423 -12.05 -0.94 20.14
N GLY A 424 -12.96 -0.60 19.24
CA GLY A 424 -12.88 0.58 18.39
C GLY A 424 -12.78 1.88 19.19
N TYR A 425 -13.64 2.08 20.21
CA TYR A 425 -13.55 3.25 21.09
C TYR A 425 -12.23 3.30 21.87
N VAL A 426 -11.69 2.15 22.32
CA VAL A 426 -10.34 2.09 22.92
C VAL A 426 -9.29 2.57 21.92
N GLY A 427 -9.37 2.13 20.68
CA GLY A 427 -8.48 2.61 19.59
C GLY A 427 -8.62 4.11 19.33
N ALA A 428 -9.84 4.67 19.41
CA ALA A 428 -10.09 6.10 19.27
C ALA A 428 -9.42 6.92 20.39
N LEU A 429 -9.48 6.47 21.63
CA LEU A 429 -8.77 7.08 22.77
C LEU A 429 -7.26 7.10 22.51
N MET A 430 -6.70 5.95 22.12
CA MET A 430 -5.29 5.83 21.82
C MET A 430 -4.87 6.72 20.65
N THR A 431 -5.74 6.88 19.64
CA THR A 431 -5.52 7.77 18.50
C THR A 431 -5.33 9.21 18.94
N GLY A 432 -6.18 9.73 19.81
CA GLY A 432 -6.02 11.05 20.41
C GLY A 432 -4.68 11.21 21.15
N ILE A 433 -4.28 10.18 21.92
CA ILE A 433 -3.04 10.20 22.70
C ILE A 433 -1.80 10.27 21.80
N TYR A 434 -1.62 9.32 20.87
CA TYR A 434 -0.38 9.28 20.09
C TYR A 434 -0.27 10.43 19.08
N THR A 435 -1.40 10.88 18.53
CA THR A 435 -1.42 12.00 17.56
C THR A 435 -0.99 13.29 18.24
N PHE A 436 -1.58 13.63 19.38
CA PHE A 436 -1.24 14.86 20.08
C PHE A 436 0.07 14.77 20.85
N ARG A 437 0.50 13.57 21.29
CA ARG A 437 1.89 13.34 21.73
C ARG A 437 2.89 13.78 20.65
N MET A 438 2.68 13.35 19.41
CA MET A 438 3.54 13.71 18.27
C MET A 438 3.56 15.23 18.05
N ILE A 439 2.39 15.87 18.02
CA ILE A 439 2.25 17.32 17.80
C ILE A 439 2.90 18.11 18.96
N PHE A 440 2.62 17.73 20.20
CA PHE A 440 3.16 18.45 21.36
C PHE A 440 4.67 18.33 21.45
N ARG A 441 5.26 17.17 21.10
CA ARG A 441 6.70 16.99 21.10
C ARG A 441 7.40 17.80 20.01
N ALA A 442 6.87 17.82 18.80
CA ALA A 442 7.49 18.51 17.66
C ALA A 442 7.37 20.04 17.75
N PHE A 443 6.22 20.54 18.19
CA PHE A 443 5.90 21.97 18.04
C PHE A 443 5.96 22.77 19.34
N PHE A 444 5.93 22.12 20.49
CA PHE A 444 5.94 22.80 21.80
C PHE A 444 7.25 22.56 22.55
N GLY A 445 7.41 23.25 23.68
CA GLY A 445 8.64 23.24 24.49
C GLY A 445 9.65 24.31 24.05
N GLU A 446 10.84 24.23 24.65
CA GLU A 446 11.95 25.12 24.27
C GLU A 446 12.45 24.80 22.86
N PRO A 447 12.58 25.81 21.97
CA PRO A 447 13.04 25.58 20.61
C PRO A 447 14.44 24.93 20.57
N CYS A 448 14.61 23.89 19.75
CA CYS A 448 15.93 23.36 19.40
C CYS A 448 16.71 24.37 18.55
N GLU A 449 17.97 24.10 18.29
CA GLU A 449 18.85 25.00 17.54
C GLU A 449 18.32 25.25 16.14
N GLU A 450 17.93 24.20 15.46
CA GLU A 450 17.36 24.26 14.11
C GLU A 450 16.06 25.07 14.04
N ALA A 451 15.22 24.99 15.06
CA ALA A 451 14.01 25.80 15.15
C ALA A 451 14.31 27.28 15.42
N ARG A 452 15.37 27.59 16.17
CA ARG A 452 15.83 28.97 16.40
C ARG A 452 16.40 29.59 15.14
N ASP A 453 17.27 28.87 14.46
CA ASP A 453 17.90 29.33 13.21
C ASP A 453 16.84 29.58 12.13
N LEU A 454 15.91 28.66 11.98
CA LEU A 454 14.81 28.83 11.02
C LEU A 454 13.90 30.01 11.37
N ALA A 455 13.64 30.26 12.64
CA ALA A 455 12.89 31.44 13.09
C ALA A 455 13.62 32.77 12.80
N GLN A 456 14.95 32.75 12.69
CA GLN A 456 15.79 33.88 12.29
C GLN A 456 15.95 34.00 10.76
N GLY A 457 15.39 33.05 10.00
CA GLY A 457 15.48 33.03 8.55
C GLY A 457 16.68 32.25 7.99
N HIS A 458 17.46 31.59 8.85
CA HIS A 458 18.55 30.72 8.46
C HIS A 458 18.04 29.28 8.26
N LEU A 459 18.53 28.59 7.23
CA LEU A 459 18.29 27.17 7.05
C LEU A 459 19.40 26.40 7.75
N TYR A 460 19.01 25.38 8.52
CA TYR A 460 19.96 24.47 9.13
C TYR A 460 20.64 23.62 8.04
N HIS A 461 21.98 23.60 8.07
CA HIS A 461 22.80 22.71 7.24
C HIS A 461 23.60 21.86 8.20
N PRO A 462 23.41 20.52 8.23
CA PRO A 462 24.23 19.66 9.06
C PRO A 462 25.71 19.76 8.61
N GLU A 463 26.62 20.05 9.54
CA GLU A 463 28.07 20.09 9.27
C GLU A 463 28.65 18.70 8.95
N SER A 464 27.96 17.64 9.38
CA SER A 464 28.34 16.26 9.10
C SER A 464 27.65 15.78 7.81
N GLY A 465 28.42 15.25 6.86
CA GLY A 465 27.87 14.61 5.67
C GLY A 465 27.11 13.31 5.95
N PHE A 466 26.57 13.12 7.16
CA PHE A 466 25.78 11.96 7.57
C PHE A 466 24.33 12.36 7.80
N ASN A 467 23.43 11.55 7.28
CA ASN A 467 22.01 11.71 7.59
C ASN A 467 21.77 11.37 9.06
N PRO A 468 21.28 12.31 9.88
CA PRO A 468 21.12 12.08 11.31
C PRO A 468 20.06 11.01 11.64
N GLY A 469 19.11 10.77 10.73
CA GLY A 469 18.07 9.75 10.91
C GLY A 469 18.51 8.33 10.56
N THR A 470 19.49 8.16 9.67
CA THR A 470 19.96 6.84 9.20
C THR A 470 21.40 6.54 9.55
N GLY A 471 22.21 7.55 9.92
CA GLY A 471 23.65 7.40 10.17
C GLY A 471 24.48 7.11 8.92
N GLU A 472 23.90 7.20 7.72
CA GLU A 472 24.58 6.96 6.46
C GLU A 472 25.11 8.27 5.86
N LEU A 473 26.19 8.19 5.07
CA LEU A 473 26.82 9.36 4.45
C LEU A 473 25.82 10.07 3.51
N GLU A 474 25.62 11.37 3.72
CA GLU A 474 24.88 12.22 2.79
C GLU A 474 25.76 12.57 1.60
N ASP A 475 25.80 11.69 0.61
CA ASP A 475 26.41 11.94 -0.67
C ASP A 475 25.32 11.98 -1.74
N ALA A 476 25.29 13.06 -2.51
CA ALA A 476 24.38 13.20 -3.64
C ALA A 476 24.52 12.05 -4.66
N ASP A 477 25.69 11.41 -4.74
CA ASP A 477 25.92 10.22 -5.56
C ASP A 477 25.30 8.94 -4.96
N VAL A 478 24.99 8.91 -3.68
CA VAL A 478 24.29 7.79 -3.00
C VAL A 478 22.78 8.01 -2.94
N GLY A 479 22.26 9.12 -3.44
CA GLY A 479 20.84 9.43 -3.51
C GLY A 479 20.26 10.05 -2.25
N PHE A 480 21.10 10.72 -1.45
CA PHE A 480 20.60 11.64 -0.43
C PHE A 480 20.27 12.98 -1.06
N PRO A 481 19.18 13.64 -0.63
CA PRO A 481 18.98 15.04 -0.94
C PRO A 481 20.16 15.83 -0.33
N GLY A 482 20.93 16.53 -1.17
CA GLY A 482 22.04 17.36 -0.71
C GLY A 482 21.56 18.55 0.12
N PRO A 483 22.48 19.39 0.60
CA PRO A 483 22.16 20.58 1.45
C PRO A 483 21.10 21.50 0.86
N GLU A 484 20.91 21.49 -0.46
CA GLU A 484 19.90 22.27 -1.16
C GLU A 484 18.45 21.79 -0.91
N HIS A 485 18.27 20.66 -0.26
CA HIS A 485 16.96 20.05 0.02
C HIS A 485 16.28 20.61 1.28
N HIS A 486 16.92 21.50 2.01
CA HIS A 486 16.38 22.14 3.22
C HIS A 486 15.38 23.23 2.88
N ILE A 487 14.25 22.87 2.23
CA ILE A 487 13.31 23.83 1.64
C ILE A 487 12.37 24.42 2.69
N ALA A 488 12.22 23.79 3.85
CA ALA A 488 11.23 24.16 4.87
C ALA A 488 9.83 24.41 4.26
N GLU A 489 9.08 25.40 4.75
CA GLU A 489 7.75 25.72 4.22
C GLU A 489 7.73 26.91 3.24
N ARG A 490 8.74 27.05 2.38
CA ARG A 490 8.91 28.25 1.53
C ARG A 490 8.22 28.14 0.17
N ASP A 491 8.17 26.97 -0.44
CA ASP A 491 7.67 26.80 -1.80
C ASP A 491 6.14 26.68 -1.86
N LEU A 492 5.53 27.42 -2.80
CA LEU A 492 4.09 27.38 -3.03
C LEU A 492 3.61 26.01 -3.54
N ALA A 493 4.45 25.29 -4.30
CA ALA A 493 4.13 23.95 -4.76
C ALA A 493 3.99 22.96 -3.59
N MET A 494 4.59 23.24 -2.43
CA MET A 494 4.36 22.46 -1.20
C MET A 494 3.15 22.97 -0.43
N LYS A 495 3.00 24.30 -0.26
CA LYS A 495 1.93 24.89 0.56
C LYS A 495 0.53 24.70 -0.01
N VAL A 496 0.36 24.89 -1.33
CA VAL A 496 -0.96 24.84 -1.97
C VAL A 496 -1.61 23.43 -1.83
N PRO A 497 -0.93 22.33 -2.15
CA PRO A 497 -1.51 20.99 -1.94
C PRO A 497 -1.86 20.71 -0.47
N MET A 498 -1.01 21.13 0.47
CA MET A 498 -1.29 20.96 1.90
C MET A 498 -2.50 21.79 2.34
N ALA A 499 -2.64 23.05 1.85
CA ALA A 499 -3.79 23.89 2.14
C ALA A 499 -5.11 23.26 1.61
N VAL A 500 -5.09 22.76 0.36
CA VAL A 500 -6.25 22.07 -0.24
C VAL A 500 -6.64 20.85 0.57
N LEU A 501 -5.68 19.99 0.93
CA LEU A 501 -5.94 18.81 1.77
C LEU A 501 -6.40 19.21 3.18
N GLY A 502 -5.89 20.32 3.74
CA GLY A 502 -6.36 20.87 5.00
C GLY A 502 -7.84 21.26 4.95
N VAL A 503 -8.25 21.93 3.88
CA VAL A 503 -9.67 22.28 3.66
C VAL A 503 -10.50 21.00 3.51
N LEU A 504 -10.06 20.02 2.70
CA LEU A 504 -10.77 18.74 2.52
C LEU A 504 -10.84 17.93 3.82
N ALA A 505 -9.83 17.98 4.68
CA ALA A 505 -9.85 17.34 6.00
C ALA A 505 -10.87 17.98 6.96
N VAL A 506 -11.26 19.25 6.73
CA VAL A 506 -12.33 19.91 7.49
C VAL A 506 -13.69 19.62 6.86
N VAL A 507 -13.86 19.90 5.55
CA VAL A 507 -15.18 19.90 4.91
C VAL A 507 -15.60 18.54 4.33
N GLY A 508 -14.67 17.61 4.12
CA GLY A 508 -14.96 16.31 3.47
C GLY A 508 -15.99 15.45 4.21
N GLY A 509 -16.20 15.73 5.50
CA GLY A 509 -17.23 15.07 6.31
C GLY A 509 -18.66 15.45 5.96
N VAL A 510 -18.86 16.63 5.36
CA VAL A 510 -20.21 17.14 5.04
C VAL A 510 -20.97 16.25 4.05
N LEU A 511 -20.25 15.46 3.25
CA LEU A 511 -20.84 14.53 2.29
C LEU A 511 -21.62 13.36 2.92
N GLN A 512 -21.51 13.16 4.23
CA GLN A 512 -22.20 12.10 4.96
C GLN A 512 -22.48 12.58 6.39
N ILE A 513 -23.62 13.22 6.58
CA ILE A 513 -24.09 13.69 7.93
C ILE A 513 -25.38 12.95 8.27
N PRO A 514 -25.45 12.19 9.39
CA PRO A 514 -26.63 11.43 9.75
C PRO A 514 -27.90 12.30 9.77
N GLY A 515 -28.91 11.90 9.01
CA GLY A 515 -30.19 12.58 8.93
C GLY A 515 -30.23 13.90 8.14
N VAL A 516 -29.09 14.38 7.59
CA VAL A 516 -28.99 15.62 6.82
C VAL A 516 -28.58 15.31 5.37
N ASP A 517 -27.45 14.66 5.16
CA ASP A 517 -26.98 14.25 3.85
C ASP A 517 -26.37 12.85 3.92
N ALA A 518 -26.73 12.01 2.96
CA ALA A 518 -26.22 10.67 2.78
C ALA A 518 -25.60 10.52 1.38
N GLY A 519 -24.87 11.53 0.92
CA GLY A 519 -24.34 11.60 -0.44
C GLY A 519 -23.47 10.41 -0.82
N ILE A 520 -22.61 9.97 0.08
CA ILE A 520 -21.72 8.81 -0.15
C ILE A 520 -22.53 7.51 -0.19
N ASN A 521 -23.43 7.28 0.78
CA ASN A 521 -24.29 6.09 0.80
C ASN A 521 -25.10 6.00 -0.48
N ARG A 522 -25.82 7.07 -0.86
CA ARG A 522 -26.64 7.11 -2.09
C ARG A 522 -25.82 6.90 -3.37
N PHE A 523 -24.59 7.43 -3.41
CA PHE A 523 -23.72 7.25 -4.58
C PHE A 523 -23.24 5.81 -4.71
N LEU A 524 -22.88 5.16 -3.60
CA LEU A 524 -22.34 3.80 -3.57
C LEU A 524 -23.42 2.71 -3.56
N GLU A 525 -24.66 3.04 -3.18
CA GLU A 525 -25.78 2.10 -3.08
C GLU A 525 -25.93 1.17 -4.30
N PRO A 526 -25.85 1.64 -5.56
CA PRO A 526 -25.96 0.75 -6.71
C PRO A 526 -24.89 -0.35 -6.76
N SER A 527 -23.67 -0.07 -6.28
CA SER A 527 -22.59 -1.09 -6.21
C SER A 527 -22.81 -2.14 -5.13
N PHE A 528 -23.69 -1.89 -4.16
CA PHE A 528 -24.04 -2.80 -3.07
C PHE A 528 -25.51 -3.24 -3.13
N ALA A 529 -26.16 -3.01 -4.27
CA ALA A 529 -27.55 -3.43 -4.51
C ALA A 529 -27.65 -4.96 -4.35
N GLY A 530 -28.56 -5.42 -3.49
CA GLY A 530 -28.70 -6.85 -3.17
C GLY A 530 -27.93 -7.32 -1.92
N SER A 531 -27.03 -6.50 -1.37
CA SER A 531 -26.42 -6.76 -0.07
C SER A 531 -27.43 -6.56 1.06
N ARG A 532 -27.66 -7.62 1.85
CA ARG A 532 -28.50 -7.51 3.06
C ARG A 532 -27.79 -6.72 4.17
N LEU A 533 -26.47 -6.80 4.21
CA LEU A 533 -25.65 -6.16 5.23
C LEU A 533 -25.54 -4.65 5.00
N ALA A 534 -25.42 -4.21 3.75
CA ALA A 534 -25.40 -2.78 3.41
C ALA A 534 -26.70 -2.04 3.77
N GLN A 535 -27.81 -2.78 3.99
CA GLN A 535 -29.10 -2.21 4.38
C GLN A 535 -29.27 -2.08 5.90
N LEU A 536 -28.33 -2.58 6.70
CA LEU A 536 -28.35 -2.51 8.16
C LEU A 536 -27.77 -1.18 8.68
N ASP A 537 -28.19 -0.05 8.14
CA ASP A 537 -27.75 1.25 8.60
C ASP A 537 -28.27 1.56 10.01
N PRO A 538 -27.44 2.11 10.91
CA PRO A 538 -27.89 2.54 12.24
C PRO A 538 -28.93 3.65 12.13
N SER A 539 -29.88 3.68 13.06
CA SER A 539 -30.83 4.81 13.13
C SER A 539 -30.09 6.14 13.29
N THR A 540 -30.66 7.23 12.78
CA THR A 540 -30.07 8.57 12.91
C THR A 540 -29.71 8.93 14.34
N SER A 541 -30.54 8.53 15.30
CA SER A 541 -30.27 8.77 16.74
C SER A 541 -29.07 7.95 17.24
N SER A 542 -28.97 6.67 16.87
CA SER A 542 -27.83 5.81 17.24
C SER A 542 -26.52 6.34 16.62
N ALA A 543 -26.57 6.78 15.36
CA ALA A 543 -25.40 7.38 14.69
C ALA A 543 -24.92 8.64 15.44
N TRP A 544 -25.84 9.55 15.82
CA TRP A 544 -25.46 10.75 16.58
C TRP A 544 -24.91 10.43 17.97
N ILE A 545 -25.49 9.43 18.68
CA ILE A 545 -24.95 8.98 19.97
C ILE A 545 -23.52 8.46 19.81
N GLY A 546 -23.27 7.62 18.80
CA GLY A 546 -21.93 7.12 18.50
C GLY A 546 -20.93 8.25 18.21
N LEU A 547 -21.32 9.23 17.39
CA LEU A 547 -20.52 10.41 17.06
C LEU A 547 -20.16 11.24 18.31
N ILE A 548 -21.12 11.46 19.22
CA ILE A 548 -20.88 12.23 20.45
C ILE A 548 -19.91 11.45 21.36
N ILE A 549 -20.14 10.15 21.56
CA ILE A 549 -19.27 9.30 22.37
C ILE A 549 -17.86 9.26 21.80
N GLY A 550 -17.71 9.02 20.50
CA GLY A 550 -16.41 8.98 19.83
C GLY A 550 -15.66 10.31 19.92
N GLY A 551 -16.36 11.43 19.70
CA GLY A 551 -15.78 12.76 19.85
C GLY A 551 -15.29 13.06 21.28
N LEU A 552 -16.08 12.68 22.31
CA LEU A 552 -15.69 12.81 23.71
C LEU A 552 -14.47 11.94 24.07
N ILE A 553 -14.42 10.72 23.56
CA ILE A 553 -13.28 9.79 23.73
C ILE A 553 -12.02 10.36 23.05
N GLY A 554 -12.14 10.88 21.83
CA GLY A 554 -11.05 11.55 21.14
C GLY A 554 -10.52 12.76 21.92
N LEU A 555 -11.42 13.59 22.44
CA LEU A 555 -11.09 14.72 23.29
C LEU A 555 -10.39 14.29 24.60
N ALA A 556 -10.86 13.22 25.23
CA ALA A 556 -10.22 12.65 26.41
C ALA A 556 -8.80 12.19 26.12
N GLY A 557 -8.55 11.53 24.97
CA GLY A 557 -7.21 11.14 24.51
C GLY A 557 -6.28 12.34 24.35
N ILE A 558 -6.77 13.42 23.73
CA ILE A 558 -6.01 14.69 23.59
C ILE A 558 -5.73 15.30 24.97
N GLY A 559 -6.72 15.32 25.88
CA GLY A 559 -6.55 15.82 27.25
C GLY A 559 -5.48 15.05 28.03
N ILE A 560 -5.44 13.73 27.89
CA ILE A 560 -4.38 12.89 28.48
C ILE A 560 -3.01 13.26 27.90
N ALA A 561 -2.90 13.40 26.59
CA ALA A 561 -1.66 13.83 25.93
C ALA A 561 -1.22 15.21 26.41
N TYR A 562 -2.14 16.18 26.46
CA TYR A 562 -1.88 17.54 26.93
C TYR A 562 -1.36 17.53 28.38
N ARG A 563 -2.00 16.77 29.26
CA ARG A 563 -1.57 16.65 30.67
C ARG A 563 -0.16 16.08 30.79
N ILE A 564 0.18 15.04 30.02
CA ILE A 564 1.45 14.32 30.13
C ILE A 564 2.62 15.16 29.54
N TRP A 565 2.43 15.78 28.38
CA TRP A 565 3.53 16.43 27.65
C TRP A 565 3.61 17.95 27.83
N ILE A 566 2.51 18.61 28.23
CA ILE A 566 2.48 20.08 28.38
C ILE A 566 2.40 20.48 29.86
N VAL A 567 1.40 19.96 30.60
CA VAL A 567 1.13 20.41 31.98
C VAL A 567 2.12 19.82 32.98
N ALA A 568 2.47 18.55 32.85
CA ALA A 568 3.32 17.82 33.79
C ALA A 568 4.52 17.20 33.07
N PRO A 569 5.50 18.00 32.61
CA PRO A 569 6.71 17.51 31.97
C PRO A 569 7.44 16.55 32.93
N GLY A 570 7.97 15.43 32.38
CA GLY A 570 8.58 14.35 33.16
C GLY A 570 7.63 13.20 33.53
N THR A 571 6.32 13.34 33.38
CA THR A 571 5.36 12.24 33.58
C THR A 571 5.61 11.09 32.62
N SER A 572 5.96 11.39 31.37
CA SER A 572 6.33 10.39 30.36
C SER A 572 7.52 9.53 30.84
N ALA A 573 8.58 10.14 31.35
CA ALA A 573 9.74 9.41 31.87
C ALA A 573 9.37 8.53 33.08
N ARG A 574 8.55 9.03 34.00
CA ARG A 574 8.07 8.25 35.15
C ARG A 574 7.21 7.05 34.71
N LEU A 575 6.37 7.22 33.69
CA LEU A 575 5.59 6.10 33.14
C LEU A 575 6.50 5.07 32.46
N GLN A 576 7.52 5.50 31.73
CA GLN A 576 8.50 4.59 31.14
C GLN A 576 9.25 3.76 32.17
N THR A 577 9.69 4.36 33.28
CA THR A 577 10.36 3.61 34.35
C THR A 577 9.40 2.65 35.07
N ARG A 578 8.13 3.05 35.29
CA ARG A 578 7.13 2.22 35.98
C ARG A 578 6.65 1.03 35.12
N PHE A 579 6.49 1.23 33.81
CA PHE A 579 5.97 0.25 32.87
C PHE A 579 7.03 -0.18 31.84
N GLY A 580 8.31 -0.26 32.24
CA GLY A 580 9.44 -0.49 31.34
C GLY A 580 9.30 -1.73 30.48
N ALA A 581 8.87 -2.86 31.03
CA ALA A 581 8.66 -4.09 30.28
C ALA A 581 7.59 -3.93 29.17
N LEU A 582 6.48 -3.27 29.48
CA LEU A 582 5.39 -3.02 28.52
C LEU A 582 5.83 -2.03 27.44
N GLN A 583 6.56 -0.98 27.84
CA GLN A 583 7.14 -0.01 26.90
C GLN A 583 8.13 -0.69 25.94
N THR A 584 9.01 -1.55 26.44
CA THR A 584 9.97 -2.31 25.63
C THR A 584 9.24 -3.26 24.67
N PHE A 585 8.17 -3.93 25.13
CA PHE A 585 7.37 -4.81 24.31
C PHE A 585 6.72 -4.07 23.13
N PHE A 586 6.12 -2.92 23.39
CA PHE A 586 5.51 -2.10 22.33
C PHE A 586 6.55 -1.43 21.43
N TYR A 587 7.67 -0.97 21.98
CA TYR A 587 8.76 -0.36 21.21
C TYR A 587 9.39 -1.36 20.24
N ASN A 588 9.55 -2.62 20.65
CA ASN A 588 9.99 -3.72 19.80
C ASN A 588 8.83 -4.33 18.95
N LYS A 589 7.76 -3.56 18.74
CA LYS A 589 6.68 -3.91 17.79
C LYS A 589 6.07 -5.29 18.07
N TRP A 590 5.85 -5.65 19.36
CA TRP A 590 5.35 -6.95 19.80
C TRP A 590 6.23 -8.13 19.36
N TYR A 591 7.47 -7.89 19.02
CA TYR A 591 8.45 -8.87 18.52
C TYR A 591 7.99 -9.65 17.27
N PHE A 592 7.14 -9.03 16.43
CA PHE A 592 6.70 -9.66 15.18
C PHE A 592 7.84 -9.83 14.18
N ASP A 593 8.78 -8.87 14.10
CA ASP A 593 9.94 -8.98 13.22
C ASP A 593 10.83 -10.16 13.62
N GLU A 594 11.08 -10.33 14.92
CA GLU A 594 11.87 -11.43 15.47
C GLU A 594 11.18 -12.78 15.31
N LEU A 595 9.85 -12.82 15.49
CA LEU A 595 9.06 -14.05 15.26
C LEU A 595 9.12 -14.48 13.79
N ILE A 596 8.97 -13.56 12.87
CA ILE A 596 9.05 -13.85 11.42
C ILE A 596 10.48 -14.26 11.05
N ASP A 597 11.51 -13.58 11.60
CA ASP A 597 12.89 -13.96 11.38
C ASP A 597 13.15 -15.41 11.82
N PHE A 598 12.74 -15.75 13.04
CA PHE A 598 12.91 -17.10 13.58
C PHE A 598 12.11 -18.18 12.82
N ALA A 599 10.82 -17.92 12.54
CA ALA A 599 9.91 -18.92 11.98
C ALA A 599 9.99 -19.07 10.45
N VAL A 600 10.38 -18.02 9.73
CA VAL A 600 10.34 -17.97 8.26
C VAL A 600 11.72 -17.68 7.66
N VAL A 601 12.37 -16.57 8.07
CA VAL A 601 13.58 -16.09 7.37
C VAL A 601 14.74 -17.04 7.56
N ARG A 602 15.08 -17.41 8.81
CA ARG A 602 16.20 -18.33 9.09
C ARG A 602 16.00 -19.73 8.50
N PRO A 603 14.82 -20.38 8.62
CA PRO A 603 14.59 -21.65 7.95
C PRO A 603 14.69 -21.56 6.43
N SER A 604 14.20 -20.47 5.81
CA SER A 604 14.31 -20.26 4.37
C SER A 604 15.76 -20.05 3.91
N GLN A 605 16.55 -19.29 4.68
CA GLN A 605 17.99 -19.10 4.41
C GLN A 605 18.75 -20.42 4.54
N TRP A 606 18.46 -21.22 5.59
CA TRP A 606 19.04 -22.55 5.75
C TRP A 606 18.68 -23.47 4.57
N LEU A 607 17.40 -23.50 4.18
CA LEU A 607 16.94 -24.29 3.02
C LEU A 607 17.61 -23.83 1.72
N GLY A 608 17.75 -22.50 1.52
CA GLY A 608 18.47 -21.93 0.38
C GLY A 608 19.94 -22.37 0.34
N GLY A 609 20.65 -22.29 1.48
CA GLY A 609 22.02 -22.76 1.61
C GLY A 609 22.16 -24.27 1.38
N PHE A 610 21.23 -25.06 1.89
CA PHE A 610 21.18 -26.51 1.64
C PHE A 610 20.95 -26.79 0.15
N THR A 611 20.00 -26.11 -0.49
CA THR A 611 19.70 -26.28 -1.92
C THR A 611 20.91 -25.92 -2.78
N GLU A 612 21.59 -24.81 -2.50
CA GLU A 612 22.79 -24.40 -3.21
C GLU A 612 23.92 -25.43 -3.05
N SER A 613 24.21 -25.84 -1.81
CA SER A 613 25.38 -26.68 -1.54
C SER A 613 25.16 -28.11 -1.99
N VAL A 614 24.00 -28.70 -1.73
CA VAL A 614 23.71 -30.14 -1.99
C VAL A 614 23.10 -30.33 -3.37
N LEU A 615 22.01 -29.62 -3.71
CA LEU A 615 21.33 -29.86 -4.98
C LEU A 615 22.08 -29.20 -6.15
N GLU A 616 22.40 -27.91 -6.06
CA GLU A 616 23.02 -27.21 -7.18
C GLU A 616 24.46 -27.65 -7.39
N ARG A 617 25.33 -27.54 -6.38
CA ARG A 617 26.75 -27.88 -6.51
C ARG A 617 27.00 -29.40 -6.49
N GLY A 618 26.32 -30.17 -5.62
CA GLY A 618 26.54 -31.59 -5.47
C GLY A 618 25.86 -32.41 -6.57
N VAL A 619 24.55 -32.30 -6.68
CA VAL A 619 23.75 -33.17 -7.60
C VAL A 619 23.82 -32.63 -9.02
N ILE A 620 23.47 -31.37 -9.28
CA ILE A 620 23.35 -30.85 -10.65
C ILE A 620 24.73 -30.62 -11.25
N ALA A 621 25.54 -29.72 -10.68
CA ALA A 621 26.84 -29.38 -11.23
C ALA A 621 27.85 -30.52 -11.14
N GLY A 622 27.94 -31.19 -9.97
CA GLY A 622 28.88 -32.33 -9.74
C GLY A 622 28.42 -33.61 -10.36
N GLY A 623 27.21 -34.07 -10.01
CA GLY A 623 26.66 -35.37 -10.43
C GLY A 623 26.22 -35.39 -11.89
N VAL A 624 25.21 -34.58 -12.22
CA VAL A 624 24.63 -34.62 -13.58
C VAL A 624 25.60 -34.03 -14.60
N THR A 625 25.99 -32.76 -14.45
CA THR A 625 26.84 -32.09 -15.45
C THR A 625 28.27 -32.63 -15.44
N GLY A 626 28.88 -32.73 -14.26
CA GLY A 626 30.26 -33.22 -14.10
C GLY A 626 30.38 -34.71 -14.44
N GLY A 627 29.42 -35.52 -14.01
CA GLY A 627 29.34 -36.93 -14.34
C GLY A 627 29.18 -37.17 -15.83
N THR A 628 28.23 -36.49 -16.49
CA THR A 628 28.05 -36.58 -17.94
C THR A 628 29.30 -36.16 -18.68
N LEU A 629 29.92 -35.03 -18.28
CA LEU A 629 31.16 -34.56 -18.87
C LEU A 629 32.30 -35.55 -18.64
N GLY A 630 32.37 -36.18 -17.47
CA GLY A 630 33.32 -37.22 -17.14
C GLY A 630 33.18 -38.43 -18.06
N VAL A 631 31.97 -38.93 -18.28
CA VAL A 631 31.67 -40.02 -19.22
C VAL A 631 32.07 -39.67 -20.63
N VAL A 632 31.66 -38.47 -21.12
CA VAL A 632 32.03 -38.03 -22.46
C VAL A 632 33.56 -37.88 -22.64
N ARG A 633 34.27 -37.37 -21.63
CA ARG A 633 35.73 -37.27 -21.65
C ARG A 633 36.40 -38.65 -21.65
N ALA A 634 35.91 -39.59 -20.81
CA ALA A 634 36.43 -40.95 -20.80
C ALA A 634 36.22 -41.67 -22.14
N PHE A 635 35.02 -41.53 -22.71
CA PHE A 635 34.72 -42.08 -24.05
C PHE A 635 35.59 -41.43 -25.13
N SER A 636 35.72 -40.12 -25.12
CA SER A 636 36.61 -39.39 -26.05
C SER A 636 38.07 -39.83 -25.90
N ALA A 637 38.55 -40.02 -24.68
CA ALA A 637 39.91 -40.51 -24.45
C ALA A 637 40.13 -41.95 -25.00
N THR A 638 39.12 -42.81 -24.88
CA THR A 638 39.13 -44.17 -25.45
C THR A 638 39.14 -44.14 -26.97
N VAL A 639 38.26 -43.33 -27.56
CA VAL A 639 38.22 -43.18 -29.04
C VAL A 639 39.52 -42.61 -29.57
N ARG A 640 40.14 -41.62 -28.88
CA ARG A 640 41.47 -41.08 -29.27
C ARG A 640 42.57 -42.13 -29.24
N ARG A 641 42.53 -43.11 -28.36
CA ARG A 641 43.52 -44.19 -28.34
C ARG A 641 43.39 -45.10 -29.57
N LEU A 642 42.20 -45.21 -30.16
CA LEU A 642 41.95 -45.97 -31.38
C LEU A 642 42.45 -45.21 -32.63
N GLN A 643 42.67 -43.90 -32.52
CA GLN A 643 43.24 -43.07 -33.59
C GLN A 643 44.77 -43.24 -33.62
N THR A 644 45.27 -44.13 -34.42
CA THR A 644 46.72 -44.41 -34.55
C THR A 644 47.48 -43.32 -35.31
N GLY A 645 46.79 -42.42 -36.02
CA GLY A 645 47.36 -41.37 -36.87
C GLY A 645 47.93 -41.89 -38.19
N PHE A 646 47.96 -43.20 -38.43
CA PHE A 646 48.49 -43.78 -39.66
C PHE A 646 47.36 -44.06 -40.66
N LEU A 647 47.41 -43.40 -41.81
CA LEU A 647 46.41 -43.49 -42.89
C LEU A 647 46.12 -44.96 -43.30
N ARG A 648 47.15 -45.82 -43.29
CA ARG A 648 47.06 -47.27 -43.65
C ARG A 648 46.09 -48.03 -42.76
N TYR A 649 45.97 -47.73 -41.44
CA TYR A 649 45.03 -48.40 -40.57
C TYR A 649 43.58 -47.96 -40.82
N TYR A 650 43.37 -46.70 -41.16
CA TYR A 650 42.03 -46.24 -41.54
C TYR A 650 41.59 -46.79 -42.90
N ALA A 651 42.51 -46.84 -43.87
CA ALA A 651 42.25 -47.48 -45.16
C ALA A 651 41.93 -48.97 -45.02
N ALA A 652 42.68 -49.71 -44.17
CA ALA A 652 42.40 -51.10 -43.87
C ALA A 652 41.04 -51.31 -43.20
N ALA A 653 40.67 -50.44 -42.24
CA ALA A 653 39.37 -50.52 -41.55
C ALA A 653 38.20 -50.20 -42.51
N MET A 654 38.37 -49.24 -43.43
CA MET A 654 37.39 -48.95 -44.48
C MET A 654 37.23 -50.16 -45.42
N LEU A 655 38.32 -50.77 -45.88
CA LEU A 655 38.29 -51.97 -46.73
C LEU A 655 37.58 -53.11 -46.06
N ILE A 656 37.87 -53.38 -44.78
CA ILE A 656 37.19 -54.41 -44.00
C ILE A 656 35.67 -54.14 -43.87
N GLY A 657 35.30 -52.84 -43.63
CA GLY A 657 33.91 -52.43 -43.59
C GLY A 657 33.16 -52.60 -44.92
N VAL A 658 33.80 -52.21 -46.04
CA VAL A 658 33.25 -52.40 -47.39
C VAL A 658 33.14 -53.91 -47.72
N PHE A 659 34.18 -54.69 -47.40
CA PHE A 659 34.14 -56.13 -47.60
C PHE A 659 33.06 -56.82 -46.75
N GLY A 660 32.90 -56.42 -45.47
CA GLY A 660 31.84 -56.88 -44.59
C GLY A 660 30.45 -56.58 -45.12
N MET A 661 30.21 -55.36 -45.60
CA MET A 661 28.96 -54.99 -46.27
C MET A 661 28.70 -55.78 -47.54
N ALA A 662 29.71 -55.92 -48.41
CA ALA A 662 29.57 -56.74 -49.60
C ALA A 662 29.28 -58.24 -49.29
N LEU A 663 29.95 -58.77 -48.28
CA LEU A 663 29.68 -60.14 -47.78
C LEU A 663 28.28 -60.31 -47.21
N TYR A 664 27.82 -59.33 -46.42
CA TYR A 664 26.44 -59.31 -45.88
C TYR A 664 25.41 -59.32 -47.01
N PHE A 665 25.57 -58.43 -48.02
CA PHE A 665 24.64 -58.43 -49.15
C PHE A 665 24.72 -59.71 -50.00
N LEU A 666 25.92 -60.39 -50.14
CA LEU A 666 26.07 -61.67 -50.83
C LEU A 666 25.40 -62.84 -50.06
N ILE A 667 25.36 -62.78 -48.74
CA ILE A 667 24.76 -63.82 -47.91
C ILE A 667 23.24 -63.62 -47.71
N SER A 668 22.80 -62.34 -47.75
CA SER A 668 21.39 -61.93 -47.57
C SER A 668 20.61 -61.90 -48.90
N ALA A 669 21.23 -61.98 -50.05
CA ALA A 669 20.62 -62.18 -51.36
C ALA A 669 20.48 -63.69 -51.68
#